data_8d18cdb9a16da20ab8990a26a50a8fd1
#
_entry.id   8d18cdb9a16da20ab8990a26a50a8fd1
#
_cell.length_a   1.000
_cell.length_b   1.000
_cell.length_c   1.000
_cell.angle_alpha   90.00
_cell.angle_beta   90.00
_cell.angle_gamma   90.00
#
_symmetry.space_group_name_H-M   'P 1'
#
loop_
_entity.id
_entity.type
_entity.pdbx_description
1 polymer ?
#
loop_
_entity_poly.entity_id
_entity_poly.type
_entity_poly.pdbx_seq_one_letter_code
_entity_poly.pdbx_strand_id
1 'polypeptide(L)'
;GRDCMPESNIELAGNKNIKTSKVEKSVDTPADFTSPEVLYEDLIEKVKLYHPSSDLSDIERAYKVAKKAHEGQFRKSGEPYIIHPLCVAIILAELELDKESIIAGLLHDVVEDTVMTSEDVAKEFGDEVALLVDGVTKLTQLNYQHDKIEVQAENLRKMFLAMAKDIRVILIKLADRLHNMRTMQYQSPAKQVEKSRETMDIYAPIAHRLGISKIKVELDDLSMKYLMPDTYNDLVKQVDINRPGREAFIKSIIKEVGMHISNAGIEAEIDGRVKHFFSIYRKMVNQNKTLDQIYDIFAVRIKVDTVKDCYAALGVIHEMYKPIPGRFKDYIAMPKPNMYQSLHTTLIASNGQPFEVQIRTYEMHRIAEYGIAAHWKYKEGKTGESNKNEEAKLSWLRQILEWQRDMSDNKEFLSSIKNDLNLFSDSVYCFTPTGDVKTLPAGSNPIDFAYSIHSAVGNKMVGARVNSKLVNIDYEIKNGDRIEIITSQNSKGPSRDWLSMVKSTQARNKINQWFKQELKEDNIIKGKELVSSYCKGKGIVLSEINKPEFVEKALRKYGYKDWDSIMAAVGHGALKEGQIVNKLNEEYLKTKKAEVTDKQVLDTIVASESKEKDKEKKGKGGIVVKGIHDVAVRFSKCCNPVPGDEIVGFVTRGRGISIHRTDCINILNFPATERARLIEAEWEQPENNSEKYSAEINIYAGNRKGLIVDISRLFTEANIDVRFMNSRVNKKSMATINLGFVVSGKEELNRLIDKLRKIDGVTDIERATG
;
A
#
# COMPACT_ATOMS: atom_id res chain seq x y z
N GLY A 1 9.75 -15.98 -25.22
CA GLY A 1 10.40 -17.23 -24.96
C GLY A 1 11.42 -17.10 -23.83
N ARG A 2 11.27 -17.81 -22.78
CA ARG A 2 12.03 -17.89 -21.53
C ARG A 2 11.54 -16.86 -20.53
N ASP A 3 10.92 -17.40 -19.62
CA ASP A 3 11.09 -17.59 -18.21
C ASP A 3 9.76 -17.51 -17.48
N CYS A 4 8.93 -18.54 -17.60
CA CYS A 4 8.41 -19.12 -16.39
C CYS A 4 9.61 -19.74 -15.72
N MET A 5 10.32 -19.02 -14.85
CA MET A 5 11.33 -19.66 -14.04
C MET A 5 10.66 -20.75 -13.22
N PRO A 6 11.05 -22.02 -13.34
CA PRO A 6 10.63 -23.01 -12.37
C PRO A 6 11.23 -22.66 -11.03
N GLU A 7 10.49 -22.94 -9.97
CA GLU A 7 11.03 -22.95 -8.62
C GLU A 7 12.38 -23.63 -8.61
N SER A 8 13.38 -22.98 -8.02
CA SER A 8 14.68 -23.60 -7.77
C SER A 8 14.55 -24.65 -6.66
N ASN A 9 13.79 -25.68 -6.93
CA ASN A 9 13.88 -26.94 -6.23
C ASN A 9 15.04 -27.69 -6.88
N ILE A 10 16.07 -28.01 -6.11
CA ILE A 10 17.12 -28.94 -6.51
C ILE A 10 16.48 -30.33 -6.49
N GLU A 11 15.73 -30.68 -7.52
CA GLU A 11 15.31 -32.05 -7.76
C GLU A 11 16.51 -32.84 -8.30
N LEU A 12 16.86 -33.89 -7.61
CA LEU A 12 17.75 -34.96 -8.09
C LEU A 12 16.97 -35.85 -9.08
N ALA A 13 16.68 -35.33 -10.28
CA ALA A 13 16.10 -36.14 -11.35
C ALA A 13 17.18 -36.54 -12.35
N GLY A 14 17.27 -37.84 -12.56
CA GLY A 14 18.19 -38.49 -13.49
C GLY A 14 17.96 -38.10 -14.94
N ASN A 15 19.05 -38.02 -15.66
CA ASN A 15 19.22 -37.82 -17.10
C ASN A 15 18.09 -38.40 -17.95
N LYS A 16 17.41 -37.56 -18.72
CA LYS A 16 16.90 -37.94 -20.04
C LYS A 16 17.26 -36.87 -21.08
N ASN A 17 18.04 -37.32 -22.08
CA ASN A 17 18.47 -36.58 -23.25
C ASN A 17 17.28 -35.94 -24.02
N ILE A 18 17.32 -34.66 -24.24
CA ILE A 18 16.52 -34.00 -25.28
C ILE A 18 17.47 -33.47 -26.34
N LYS A 19 17.30 -33.98 -27.55
CA LYS A 19 18.02 -33.59 -28.76
C LYS A 19 17.68 -32.16 -29.17
N THR A 20 18.68 -31.31 -29.26
CA THR A 20 18.60 -29.97 -29.88
C THR A 20 18.75 -30.08 -31.38
N SER A 21 17.73 -29.75 -32.15
CA SER A 21 17.85 -29.43 -33.58
C SER A 21 18.14 -27.93 -33.74
N LYS A 22 19.25 -27.59 -34.40
CA LYS A 22 19.57 -26.25 -34.86
C LYS A 22 18.66 -25.87 -36.01
N VAL A 23 18.00 -24.70 -35.91
CA VAL A 23 17.34 -24.01 -37.02
C VAL A 23 17.97 -22.63 -37.14
N GLU A 24 18.30 -22.25 -38.35
CA GLU A 24 18.98 -21.02 -38.77
C GLU A 24 18.13 -19.78 -38.52
N LYS A 25 18.77 -18.68 -38.10
CA LYS A 25 18.13 -17.37 -37.84
C LYS A 25 17.80 -16.67 -39.16
N SER A 26 16.54 -16.37 -39.38
CA SER A 26 16.07 -15.31 -40.28
C SER A 26 15.63 -14.09 -39.44
N VAL A 27 16.00 -12.90 -39.91
CA VAL A 27 15.72 -11.60 -39.36
C VAL A 27 14.20 -11.33 -39.48
N ASP A 28 13.57 -10.76 -38.42
CA ASP A 28 12.15 -10.44 -38.27
C ASP A 28 11.21 -11.59 -37.85
N THR A 29 11.45 -12.15 -36.65
CA THR A 29 10.41 -12.89 -35.92
C THR A 29 10.01 -12.15 -34.63
N PRO A 30 8.68 -12.03 -34.34
CA PRO A 30 8.22 -11.54 -33.04
C PRO A 30 8.79 -12.41 -31.91
N ALA A 31 8.93 -11.82 -30.72
CA ALA A 31 9.46 -12.51 -29.53
C ALA A 31 8.91 -13.95 -29.40
N ASP A 32 9.82 -14.94 -29.20
CA ASP A 32 9.48 -16.35 -28.94
C ASP A 32 8.61 -16.43 -27.67
N PHE A 33 7.30 -16.50 -27.82
CA PHE A 33 6.38 -16.80 -26.75
C PHE A 33 5.81 -18.22 -26.88
N THR A 34 5.48 -18.84 -25.75
CA THR A 34 4.84 -20.15 -25.72
C THR A 34 3.43 -20.02 -26.32
N SER A 35 3.06 -20.92 -27.25
CA SER A 35 1.75 -20.82 -27.91
C SER A 35 0.60 -21.00 -26.91
N PRO A 36 -0.56 -20.35 -27.14
CA PRO A 36 -1.73 -20.51 -26.29
C PRO A 36 -2.19 -21.95 -26.13
N GLU A 37 -1.99 -22.79 -27.15
CA GLU A 37 -2.35 -24.21 -27.14
C GLU A 37 -1.50 -24.99 -26.17
N VAL A 38 -0.18 -24.76 -26.14
CA VAL A 38 0.75 -25.42 -25.21
C VAL A 38 0.48 -24.98 -23.77
N LEU A 39 0.16 -23.70 -23.56
CA LEU A 39 -0.20 -23.19 -22.22
C LEU A 39 -1.52 -23.78 -21.74
N TYR A 40 -2.50 -23.97 -22.65
CA TYR A 40 -3.75 -24.61 -22.32
C TYR A 40 -3.55 -26.09 -21.94
N GLU A 41 -2.72 -26.82 -22.68
CA GLU A 41 -2.35 -28.21 -22.33
C GLU A 41 -1.69 -28.29 -20.95
N ASP A 42 -0.75 -27.40 -20.64
CA ASP A 42 -0.11 -27.31 -19.32
C ASP A 42 -1.13 -27.01 -18.21
N LEU A 43 -2.07 -26.09 -18.46
CA LEU A 43 -3.17 -25.79 -17.52
C LEU A 43 -3.99 -27.07 -17.22
N ILE A 44 -4.41 -27.79 -18.26
CA ILE A 44 -5.23 -28.99 -18.11
C ILE A 44 -4.45 -30.11 -17.41
N GLU A 45 -3.18 -30.29 -17.72
CA GLU A 45 -2.31 -31.26 -17.04
C GLU A 45 -2.20 -30.95 -15.54
N LYS A 46 -1.94 -29.71 -15.19
CA LYS A 46 -1.86 -29.25 -13.79
C LYS A 46 -3.18 -29.46 -13.04
N VAL A 47 -4.30 -29.09 -13.64
CA VAL A 47 -5.63 -29.27 -13.00
C VAL A 47 -5.95 -30.75 -12.77
N LYS A 48 -5.63 -31.64 -13.71
CA LYS A 48 -5.82 -33.09 -13.57
C LYS A 48 -5.04 -33.71 -12.40
N LEU A 49 -3.93 -33.12 -11.97
CA LEU A 49 -3.12 -33.64 -10.87
C LEU A 49 -3.84 -33.56 -9.52
N TYR A 50 -4.72 -32.61 -9.32
CA TYR A 50 -5.34 -32.39 -8.01
C TYR A 50 -6.88 -32.39 -8.03
N HIS A 51 -7.52 -32.14 -9.19
CA HIS A 51 -8.97 -32.05 -9.28
C HIS A 51 -9.62 -33.45 -9.32
N PRO A 52 -10.64 -33.69 -8.46
CA PRO A 52 -11.24 -35.03 -8.35
C PRO A 52 -12.10 -35.42 -9.57
N SER A 53 -12.63 -34.45 -10.31
CA SER A 53 -13.45 -34.68 -11.50
C SER A 53 -12.59 -34.75 -12.76
N SER A 54 -12.88 -35.74 -13.62
CA SER A 54 -12.28 -35.82 -14.96
C SER A 54 -12.98 -34.91 -15.99
N ASP A 55 -14.13 -34.33 -15.65
CA ASP A 55 -14.88 -33.43 -16.52
C ASP A 55 -14.36 -31.99 -16.36
N LEU A 56 -13.58 -31.56 -17.33
CA LEU A 56 -12.99 -30.20 -17.43
C LEU A 56 -13.60 -29.41 -18.61
N SER A 57 -14.77 -29.82 -19.11
CA SER A 57 -15.45 -29.21 -20.26
C SER A 57 -15.74 -27.71 -20.06
N ASP A 58 -16.07 -27.31 -18.82
CA ASP A 58 -16.31 -25.89 -18.49
C ASP A 58 -15.05 -25.05 -18.60
N ILE A 59 -13.88 -25.57 -18.23
CA ILE A 59 -12.58 -24.88 -18.39
C ILE A 59 -12.25 -24.73 -19.88
N GLU A 60 -12.52 -25.79 -20.69
CA GLU A 60 -12.32 -25.72 -22.12
C GLU A 60 -13.23 -24.67 -22.77
N ARG A 61 -14.51 -24.63 -22.35
CA ARG A 61 -15.48 -23.64 -22.81
C ARG A 61 -15.03 -22.21 -22.43
N ALA A 62 -14.58 -21.98 -21.19
CA ALA A 62 -14.07 -20.70 -20.73
C ALA A 62 -12.85 -20.25 -21.53
N TYR A 63 -11.92 -21.17 -21.82
CA TYR A 63 -10.77 -20.87 -22.68
C TYR A 63 -11.20 -20.44 -24.09
N LYS A 64 -12.16 -21.16 -24.72
CA LYS A 64 -12.67 -20.82 -26.06
C LYS A 64 -13.35 -19.44 -26.07
N VAL A 65 -14.14 -19.14 -25.04
CA VAL A 65 -14.80 -17.84 -24.87
C VAL A 65 -13.77 -16.73 -24.70
N ALA A 66 -12.82 -16.88 -23.79
CA ALA A 66 -11.76 -15.90 -23.57
C ALA A 66 -10.89 -15.68 -24.82
N LYS A 67 -10.53 -16.77 -25.51
CA LYS A 67 -9.73 -16.69 -26.77
C LYS A 67 -10.45 -15.91 -27.85
N LYS A 68 -11.77 -16.15 -28.03
CA LYS A 68 -12.60 -15.43 -28.98
C LYS A 68 -12.81 -13.97 -28.59
N ALA A 69 -13.03 -13.70 -27.30
CA ALA A 69 -13.25 -12.35 -26.79
C ALA A 69 -12.03 -11.44 -26.95
N HIS A 70 -10.81 -11.98 -26.81
CA HIS A 70 -9.55 -11.27 -26.99
C HIS A 70 -8.91 -11.46 -28.37
N GLU A 71 -9.66 -11.92 -29.37
CA GLU A 71 -9.16 -12.11 -30.73
C GLU A 71 -8.68 -10.77 -31.33
N GLY A 72 -7.47 -10.77 -31.88
CA GLY A 72 -6.85 -9.55 -32.43
C GLY A 72 -6.27 -8.57 -31.41
N GLN A 73 -6.37 -8.85 -30.13
CA GLN A 73 -5.72 -8.06 -29.09
C GLN A 73 -4.31 -8.60 -28.77
N PHE A 74 -3.36 -7.66 -28.57
CA PHE A 74 -1.97 -7.96 -28.25
C PHE A 74 -1.51 -7.19 -27.02
N ARG A 75 -0.64 -7.81 -26.24
CA ARG A 75 0.04 -7.15 -25.13
C ARG A 75 1.21 -6.28 -25.63
N LYS A 76 1.76 -5.43 -24.76
CA LYS A 76 2.96 -4.63 -25.07
C LYS A 76 4.21 -5.46 -25.39
N SER A 77 4.24 -6.70 -24.95
CA SER A 77 5.25 -7.70 -25.31
C SER A 77 5.14 -8.19 -26.77
N GLY A 78 4.02 -7.89 -27.45
CA GLY A 78 3.72 -8.38 -28.81
C GLY A 78 3.04 -9.75 -28.83
N GLU A 79 2.82 -10.38 -27.68
CA GLU A 79 2.12 -11.66 -27.54
C GLU A 79 0.59 -11.50 -27.64
N PRO A 80 -0.16 -12.51 -28.13
CA PRO A 80 -1.62 -12.52 -28.07
C PRO A 80 -2.13 -12.34 -26.67
N TYR A 81 -3.17 -11.53 -26.46
CA TYR A 81 -3.68 -11.18 -25.13
C TYR A 81 -4.11 -12.42 -24.30
N ILE A 82 -4.66 -13.44 -24.95
CA ILE A 82 -5.12 -14.70 -24.29
C ILE A 82 -4.03 -15.41 -23.47
N ILE A 83 -2.74 -15.15 -23.76
CA ILE A 83 -1.63 -15.72 -22.97
C ILE A 83 -1.69 -15.26 -21.52
N HIS A 84 -2.14 -14.01 -21.28
CA HIS A 84 -2.27 -13.50 -19.93
C HIS A 84 -3.30 -14.25 -19.07
N PRO A 85 -4.58 -14.36 -19.46
CA PRO A 85 -5.56 -15.17 -18.72
C PRO A 85 -5.14 -16.63 -18.55
N LEU A 86 -4.50 -17.24 -19.55
CA LEU A 86 -3.97 -18.58 -19.43
C LEU A 86 -2.88 -18.69 -18.34
N CYS A 87 -1.92 -17.79 -18.33
CA CYS A 87 -0.89 -17.77 -17.29
C CYS A 87 -1.47 -17.50 -15.90
N VAL A 88 -2.49 -16.63 -15.79
CA VAL A 88 -3.22 -16.42 -14.54
C VAL A 88 -3.90 -17.70 -14.09
N ALA A 89 -4.62 -18.41 -14.97
CA ALA A 89 -5.26 -19.68 -14.67
C ALA A 89 -4.24 -20.77 -14.27
N ILE A 90 -3.07 -20.82 -14.91
CA ILE A 90 -1.98 -21.74 -14.54
C ILE A 90 -1.48 -21.43 -13.11
N ILE A 91 -1.28 -20.16 -12.75
CA ILE A 91 -0.87 -19.78 -11.39
C ILE A 91 -1.94 -20.20 -10.37
N LEU A 92 -3.23 -20.07 -10.69
CA LEU A 92 -4.33 -20.53 -9.84
C LEU A 92 -4.37 -22.05 -9.72
N ALA A 93 -4.10 -22.77 -10.81
CA ALA A 93 -3.98 -24.24 -10.82
C ALA A 93 -2.79 -24.71 -9.98
N GLU A 94 -1.68 -24.00 -10.03
CA GLU A 94 -0.51 -24.25 -9.16
C GLU A 94 -0.78 -23.99 -7.68
N LEU A 95 -1.80 -23.20 -7.35
CA LEU A 95 -2.32 -23.01 -5.98
C LEU A 95 -3.39 -24.07 -5.62
N GLU A 96 -3.68 -25.03 -6.49
CA GLU A 96 -4.69 -26.10 -6.33
C GLU A 96 -6.10 -25.56 -6.05
N LEU A 97 -6.51 -24.45 -6.72
CA LEU A 97 -7.84 -23.86 -6.54
C LEU A 97 -8.92 -24.64 -7.31
N ASP A 98 -10.18 -24.40 -6.92
CA ASP A 98 -11.36 -25.00 -7.53
C ASP A 98 -11.56 -24.60 -9.00
N LYS A 99 -12.45 -25.34 -9.67
CA LYS A 99 -12.76 -25.15 -11.09
C LYS A 99 -13.31 -23.74 -11.38
N GLU A 100 -14.17 -23.24 -10.51
CA GLU A 100 -14.77 -21.91 -10.62
C GLU A 100 -13.73 -20.81 -10.58
N SER A 101 -12.72 -20.93 -9.73
CA SER A 101 -11.58 -19.99 -9.67
C SER A 101 -10.73 -20.04 -10.93
N ILE A 102 -10.49 -21.21 -11.51
CA ILE A 102 -9.74 -21.36 -12.77
C ILE A 102 -10.51 -20.71 -13.92
N ILE A 103 -11.82 -20.95 -14.01
CA ILE A 103 -12.71 -20.36 -15.02
C ILE A 103 -12.74 -18.83 -14.85
N ALA A 104 -12.90 -18.34 -13.62
CA ALA A 104 -12.86 -16.91 -13.34
C ALA A 104 -11.50 -16.28 -13.69
N GLY A 105 -10.39 -17.00 -13.49
CA GLY A 105 -9.05 -16.58 -13.91
C GLY A 105 -8.90 -16.48 -15.44
N LEU A 106 -9.54 -17.37 -16.20
CA LEU A 106 -9.59 -17.28 -17.67
C LEU A 106 -10.44 -16.11 -18.17
N LEU A 107 -11.48 -15.73 -17.42
CA LEU A 107 -12.49 -14.73 -17.83
C LEU A 107 -12.33 -13.37 -17.15
N HIS A 108 -11.33 -13.19 -16.27
CA HIS A 108 -11.26 -12.02 -15.39
C HIS A 108 -11.18 -10.67 -16.13
N ASP A 109 -10.55 -10.62 -17.29
CA ASP A 109 -10.42 -9.42 -18.13
C ASP A 109 -11.50 -9.32 -19.22
N VAL A 110 -12.28 -10.39 -19.43
CA VAL A 110 -13.27 -10.41 -20.54
C VAL A 110 -14.35 -9.35 -20.35
N VAL A 111 -14.82 -9.13 -19.12
CA VAL A 111 -15.85 -8.13 -18.80
C VAL A 111 -15.27 -6.69 -18.84
N GLU A 112 -13.97 -6.53 -18.59
CA GLU A 112 -13.31 -5.21 -18.58
C GLU A 112 -12.91 -4.77 -19.99
N ASP A 113 -12.31 -5.66 -20.77
CA ASP A 113 -11.64 -5.35 -22.02
C ASP A 113 -12.44 -5.72 -23.29
N THR A 114 -13.64 -6.30 -23.12
CA THR A 114 -14.46 -6.75 -24.26
C THR A 114 -15.94 -6.34 -24.12
N VAL A 115 -16.77 -6.74 -25.07
CA VAL A 115 -18.23 -6.46 -25.09
C VAL A 115 -19.06 -7.38 -24.20
N MET A 116 -18.46 -8.41 -23.60
CA MET A 116 -19.14 -9.38 -22.76
C MET A 116 -19.49 -8.78 -21.39
N THR A 117 -20.71 -9.00 -20.92
CA THR A 117 -21.17 -8.46 -19.63
C THR A 117 -21.10 -9.52 -18.51
N SER A 118 -21.14 -9.06 -17.25
CA SER A 118 -21.24 -9.98 -16.09
C SER A 118 -22.48 -10.86 -16.14
N GLU A 119 -23.56 -10.38 -16.74
CA GLU A 119 -24.79 -11.14 -16.93
C GLU A 119 -24.62 -12.27 -17.95
N ASP A 120 -23.82 -12.05 -19.00
CA ASP A 120 -23.50 -13.08 -19.99
C ASP A 120 -22.62 -14.16 -19.35
N VAL A 121 -21.64 -13.78 -18.51
CA VAL A 121 -20.83 -14.73 -17.74
C VAL A 121 -21.70 -15.56 -16.79
N ALA A 122 -22.69 -14.94 -16.11
CA ALA A 122 -23.60 -15.65 -15.21
C ALA A 122 -24.45 -16.68 -15.95
N LYS A 123 -24.96 -16.35 -17.13
CA LYS A 123 -25.77 -17.28 -17.97
C LYS A 123 -24.94 -18.46 -18.46
N GLU A 124 -23.68 -18.26 -18.79
CA GLU A 124 -22.85 -19.26 -19.46
C GLU A 124 -22.05 -20.12 -18.45
N PHE A 125 -21.60 -19.55 -17.32
CA PHE A 125 -20.73 -20.21 -16.35
C PHE A 125 -21.29 -20.23 -14.91
N GLY A 126 -22.46 -19.63 -14.69
CA GLY A 126 -23.13 -19.60 -13.39
C GLY A 126 -22.81 -18.35 -12.55
N ASP A 127 -23.65 -18.12 -11.53
CA ASP A 127 -23.58 -16.93 -10.68
C ASP A 127 -22.29 -16.85 -9.85
N GLU A 128 -21.71 -17.98 -9.48
CA GLU A 128 -20.49 -18.05 -8.68
C GLU A 128 -19.28 -17.52 -9.47
N VAL A 129 -19.10 -17.96 -10.71
CA VAL A 129 -18.04 -17.47 -11.61
C VAL A 129 -18.24 -15.98 -11.90
N ALA A 130 -19.49 -15.57 -12.19
CA ALA A 130 -19.82 -14.16 -12.44
C ALA A 130 -19.52 -13.26 -11.23
N LEU A 131 -19.78 -13.72 -10.00
CA LEU A 131 -19.45 -13.02 -8.77
C LEU A 131 -17.94 -12.82 -8.63
N LEU A 132 -17.14 -13.85 -8.93
CA LEU A 132 -15.68 -13.77 -8.86
C LEU A 132 -15.12 -12.79 -9.91
N VAL A 133 -15.58 -12.91 -11.16
CA VAL A 133 -15.17 -12.00 -12.25
C VAL A 133 -15.56 -10.56 -11.95
N ASP A 134 -16.80 -10.30 -11.54
CA ASP A 134 -17.28 -8.95 -11.14
C ASP A 134 -16.47 -8.39 -9.97
N GLY A 135 -16.11 -9.23 -9.00
CA GLY A 135 -15.26 -8.85 -7.89
C GLY A 135 -13.88 -8.37 -8.33
N VAL A 136 -13.24 -9.07 -9.27
CA VAL A 136 -11.92 -8.71 -9.82
C VAL A 136 -12.01 -7.44 -10.67
N THR A 137 -13.00 -7.33 -11.54
CA THR A 137 -13.23 -6.18 -12.44
C THR A 137 -13.47 -4.88 -11.67
N LYS A 138 -14.30 -4.91 -10.61
CA LYS A 138 -14.57 -3.73 -9.75
C LYS A 138 -13.33 -3.19 -9.05
N LEU A 139 -12.30 -4.00 -8.89
CA LEU A 139 -11.02 -3.57 -8.33
C LEU A 139 -10.17 -2.79 -9.33
N THR A 140 -10.45 -2.89 -10.62
CA THR A 140 -9.66 -2.28 -11.72
C THR A 140 -10.27 -0.95 -12.19
N GLN A 141 -11.60 -0.79 -12.14
CA GLN A 141 -12.36 0.36 -12.69
C GLN A 141 -12.32 1.62 -11.82
N LEU A 142 -11.18 2.27 -11.61
CA LEU A 142 -11.12 3.49 -10.83
C LEU A 142 -10.56 4.67 -11.61
N ASN A 143 -11.47 5.63 -11.88
CA ASN A 143 -11.19 6.85 -12.62
C ASN A 143 -10.21 7.80 -11.89
N TYR A 144 -9.14 8.15 -12.57
CA TYR A 144 -8.01 8.99 -12.17
C TYR A 144 -8.30 10.49 -12.07
N GLN A 145 -9.41 10.92 -11.43
CA GLN A 145 -9.72 12.35 -11.30
C GLN A 145 -9.51 12.97 -9.92
N HIS A 146 -9.04 12.19 -8.93
CA HIS A 146 -8.83 12.67 -7.55
C HIS A 146 -7.40 12.43 -7.05
N ASP A 147 -7.07 13.07 -5.94
CA ASP A 147 -5.76 12.97 -5.27
C ASP A 147 -5.32 11.50 -5.13
N LYS A 148 -4.08 11.17 -5.52
CA LYS A 148 -3.56 9.78 -5.56
C LYS A 148 -3.81 8.99 -4.28
N ILE A 149 -3.86 9.66 -3.12
CA ILE A 149 -4.09 9.04 -1.81
C ILE A 149 -5.57 8.62 -1.65
N GLU A 150 -6.52 9.46 -2.10
CA GLU A 150 -7.95 9.15 -2.03
C GLU A 150 -8.30 7.95 -2.92
N VAL A 151 -7.71 7.89 -4.10
CA VAL A 151 -7.90 6.78 -5.04
C VAL A 151 -7.35 5.47 -4.48
N GLN A 152 -6.16 5.48 -3.88
CA GLN A 152 -5.58 4.28 -3.26
C GLN A 152 -6.41 3.77 -2.08
N ALA A 153 -6.92 4.67 -1.24
CA ALA A 153 -7.78 4.29 -0.11
C ALA A 153 -9.10 3.67 -0.57
N GLU A 154 -9.74 4.28 -1.57
CA GLU A 154 -10.98 3.78 -2.16
C GLU A 154 -10.79 2.38 -2.79
N ASN A 155 -9.68 2.18 -3.50
CA ASN A 155 -9.31 0.90 -4.10
C ASN A 155 -9.15 -0.19 -3.05
N LEU A 156 -8.41 0.11 -1.97
CA LEU A 156 -8.23 -0.82 -0.88
C LEU A 156 -9.56 -1.13 -0.17
N ARG A 157 -10.42 -0.13 0.03
CA ARG A 157 -11.75 -0.36 0.62
C ARG A 157 -12.59 -1.32 -0.22
N LYS A 158 -12.63 -1.11 -1.54
CA LYS A 158 -13.36 -2.01 -2.48
C LYS A 158 -12.77 -3.41 -2.49
N MET A 159 -11.45 -3.50 -2.46
CA MET A 159 -10.75 -4.78 -2.41
C MET A 159 -11.11 -5.58 -1.16
N PHE A 160 -11.08 -4.95 0.03
CA PHE A 160 -11.46 -5.64 1.26
C PHE A 160 -12.94 -6.00 1.30
N LEU A 161 -13.83 -5.18 0.73
CA LEU A 161 -15.24 -5.52 0.59
C LEU A 161 -15.47 -6.71 -0.35
N ALA A 162 -14.74 -6.79 -1.45
CA ALA A 162 -14.80 -7.92 -2.36
C ALA A 162 -14.27 -9.21 -1.70
N MET A 163 -13.12 -9.11 -1.01
CA MET A 163 -12.55 -10.22 -0.21
C MET A 163 -13.51 -10.73 0.88
N ALA A 164 -14.31 -9.84 1.46
CA ALA A 164 -15.29 -10.22 2.48
C ALA A 164 -16.48 -10.98 1.92
N LYS A 165 -16.78 -10.81 0.64
CA LYS A 165 -17.80 -11.58 -0.05
C LYS A 165 -17.26 -12.95 -0.45
N ASP A 166 -16.10 -12.98 -1.07
CA ASP A 166 -15.39 -14.21 -1.45
C ASP A 166 -13.87 -13.95 -1.51
N ILE A 167 -13.12 -14.71 -0.71
CA ILE A 167 -11.66 -14.57 -0.62
C ILE A 167 -10.97 -14.96 -1.94
N ARG A 168 -11.60 -15.76 -2.80
CA ARG A 168 -11.03 -16.17 -4.10
C ARG A 168 -10.80 -14.97 -5.03
N VAL A 169 -11.57 -13.90 -4.88
CA VAL A 169 -11.36 -12.64 -5.64
C VAL A 169 -9.93 -12.11 -5.48
N ILE A 170 -9.40 -12.11 -4.26
CA ILE A 170 -8.02 -11.64 -4.04
C ILE A 170 -6.98 -12.66 -4.53
N LEU A 171 -7.28 -13.97 -4.48
CA LEU A 171 -6.38 -14.99 -5.02
C LEU A 171 -6.21 -14.82 -6.52
N ILE A 172 -7.30 -14.60 -7.25
CA ILE A 172 -7.27 -14.29 -8.69
C ILE A 172 -6.50 -12.99 -8.93
N LYS A 173 -6.75 -11.95 -8.14
CA LYS A 173 -6.03 -10.66 -8.28
C LYS A 173 -4.54 -10.76 -7.97
N LEU A 174 -4.14 -11.61 -7.03
CA LEU A 174 -2.72 -11.89 -6.74
C LEU A 174 -2.05 -12.64 -7.90
N ALA A 175 -2.74 -13.59 -8.53
CA ALA A 175 -2.25 -14.31 -9.72
C ALA A 175 -2.12 -13.37 -10.93
N ASP A 176 -3.12 -12.50 -11.17
CA ASP A 176 -3.06 -11.43 -12.17
C ASP A 176 -1.85 -10.50 -11.92
N ARG A 177 -1.70 -10.02 -10.70
CA ARG A 177 -0.58 -9.14 -10.32
C ARG A 177 0.77 -9.83 -10.52
N LEU A 178 0.89 -11.10 -10.16
CA LEU A 178 2.12 -11.86 -10.33
C LEU A 178 2.49 -12.00 -11.81
N HIS A 179 1.54 -12.35 -12.67
CA HIS A 179 1.82 -12.43 -14.10
C HIS A 179 2.16 -11.05 -14.70
N ASN A 180 1.49 -9.99 -14.27
CA ASN A 180 1.82 -8.63 -14.68
C ASN A 180 3.23 -8.22 -14.22
N MET A 181 3.67 -8.63 -13.04
CA MET A 181 5.03 -8.37 -12.56
C MET A 181 6.09 -9.19 -13.33
N ARG A 182 5.80 -10.43 -13.73
CA ARG A 182 6.66 -11.26 -14.57
C ARG A 182 6.91 -10.63 -15.96
N THR A 183 5.93 -9.89 -16.49
CA THR A 183 6.01 -9.21 -17.80
C THR A 183 6.32 -7.71 -17.70
N MET A 184 6.73 -7.22 -16.53
CA MET A 184 6.92 -5.79 -16.26
C MET A 184 8.05 -5.15 -17.10
N GLN A 185 8.98 -5.94 -17.61
CA GLN A 185 10.08 -5.46 -18.48
C GLN A 185 9.61 -4.75 -19.76
N TYR A 186 8.41 -5.03 -20.24
CA TYR A 186 7.82 -4.39 -21.41
C TYR A 186 7.09 -3.08 -21.12
N GLN A 187 7.04 -2.65 -19.84
CA GLN A 187 6.42 -1.39 -19.44
C GLN A 187 7.46 -0.26 -19.39
N SER A 188 6.98 1.00 -19.42
CA SER A 188 7.85 2.17 -19.26
C SER A 188 8.49 2.19 -17.86
N PRO A 189 9.72 2.74 -17.70
CA PRO A 189 10.41 2.79 -16.40
C PRO A 189 9.58 3.43 -15.28
N ALA A 190 8.84 4.49 -15.58
CA ALA A 190 7.95 5.13 -14.60
C ALA A 190 6.86 4.17 -14.11
N LYS A 191 6.27 3.39 -15.02
CA LYS A 191 5.22 2.41 -14.70
C LYS A 191 5.78 1.19 -13.99
N GLN A 192 7.02 0.77 -14.32
CA GLN A 192 7.74 -0.28 -13.60
C GLN A 192 7.89 0.08 -12.12
N VAL A 193 8.38 1.29 -11.81
CA VAL A 193 8.55 1.77 -10.43
C VAL A 193 7.21 1.92 -9.71
N GLU A 194 6.20 2.51 -10.35
CA GLU A 194 4.87 2.72 -9.77
C GLU A 194 4.23 1.38 -9.38
N LYS A 195 4.18 0.42 -10.31
CA LYS A 195 3.53 -0.88 -10.09
C LYS A 195 4.31 -1.77 -9.14
N SER A 196 5.63 -1.71 -9.16
CA SER A 196 6.47 -2.43 -8.20
C SER A 196 6.29 -1.89 -6.77
N ARG A 197 6.16 -0.59 -6.60
CA ARG A 197 5.88 0.02 -5.28
C ARG A 197 4.50 -0.37 -4.76
N GLU A 198 3.47 -0.29 -5.62
CA GLU A 198 2.12 -0.75 -5.27
C GLU A 198 2.13 -2.23 -4.87
N THR A 199 2.87 -3.06 -5.60
CA THR A 199 2.99 -4.50 -5.32
C THR A 199 3.67 -4.75 -3.98
N MET A 200 4.78 -4.08 -3.69
CA MET A 200 5.53 -4.24 -2.44
C MET A 200 4.78 -3.67 -1.23
N ASP A 201 4.04 -2.57 -1.39
CA ASP A 201 3.32 -1.91 -0.30
C ASP A 201 1.97 -2.57 0.04
N ILE A 202 1.33 -3.26 -0.93
CA ILE A 202 -0.05 -3.74 -0.81
C ILE A 202 -0.17 -5.24 -1.08
N TYR A 203 0.18 -5.71 -2.28
CA TYR A 203 -0.13 -7.08 -2.70
C TYR A 203 0.77 -8.12 -2.04
N ALA A 204 2.06 -7.89 -1.94
CA ALA A 204 2.97 -8.82 -1.27
C ALA A 204 2.68 -8.95 0.25
N PRO A 205 2.38 -7.87 1.00
CA PRO A 205 1.89 -7.97 2.38
C PRO A 205 0.57 -8.73 2.52
N ILE A 206 -0.39 -8.55 1.60
CA ILE A 206 -1.65 -9.32 1.60
C ILE A 206 -1.38 -10.81 1.36
N ALA A 207 -0.56 -11.15 0.37
CA ALA A 207 -0.15 -12.53 0.11
C ALA A 207 0.54 -13.14 1.34
N HIS A 208 1.39 -12.38 2.04
CA HIS A 208 2.00 -12.79 3.30
C HIS A 208 0.98 -13.06 4.40
N ARG A 209 -0.02 -12.17 4.54
CA ARG A 209 -1.08 -12.31 5.55
C ARG A 209 -1.95 -13.54 5.29
N LEU A 210 -2.23 -13.83 4.05
CA LEU A 210 -2.97 -15.02 3.62
C LEU A 210 -2.12 -16.30 3.64
N GLY A 211 -0.82 -16.19 3.95
CA GLY A 211 0.11 -17.31 4.03
C GLY A 211 0.58 -17.86 2.69
N ILE A 212 0.28 -17.19 1.55
CA ILE A 212 0.62 -17.63 0.20
C ILE A 212 2.08 -17.28 -0.07
N SER A 213 3.00 -18.07 0.51
CA SER A 213 4.43 -17.79 0.43
C SER A 213 4.95 -17.85 -0.99
N LYS A 214 4.43 -18.77 -1.82
CA LYS A 214 4.82 -18.95 -3.22
C LYS A 214 4.68 -17.65 -4.02
N ILE A 215 3.52 -17.02 -3.96
CA ILE A 215 3.28 -15.74 -4.66
C ILE A 215 4.04 -14.58 -3.99
N LYS A 216 4.00 -14.53 -2.65
CA LYS A 216 4.60 -13.42 -1.89
C LYS A 216 6.08 -13.23 -2.19
N VAL A 217 6.86 -14.30 -2.17
CA VAL A 217 8.32 -14.20 -2.33
C VAL A 217 8.71 -13.78 -3.75
N GLU A 218 7.99 -14.24 -4.76
CA GLU A 218 8.21 -13.85 -6.14
C GLU A 218 7.81 -12.40 -6.40
N LEU A 219 6.67 -11.95 -5.84
CA LEU A 219 6.26 -10.53 -5.90
C LEU A 219 7.31 -9.61 -5.25
N ASP A 220 7.88 -10.01 -4.12
CA ASP A 220 8.93 -9.25 -3.44
C ASP A 220 10.20 -9.15 -4.30
N ASP A 221 10.69 -10.28 -4.84
CA ASP A 221 11.91 -10.32 -5.65
C ASP A 221 11.74 -9.53 -6.95
N LEU A 222 10.61 -9.68 -7.66
CA LEU A 222 10.29 -8.92 -8.86
C LEU A 222 10.15 -7.42 -8.57
N SER A 223 9.52 -7.05 -7.44
CA SER A 223 9.41 -5.65 -7.05
C SER A 223 10.77 -5.04 -6.70
N MET A 224 11.63 -5.77 -5.98
CA MET A 224 13.00 -5.34 -5.67
C MET A 224 13.82 -5.09 -6.93
N LYS A 225 13.68 -5.95 -7.95
CA LYS A 225 14.39 -5.84 -9.23
C LYS A 225 14.17 -4.48 -9.90
N TYR A 226 12.96 -3.92 -9.83
CA TYR A 226 12.64 -2.62 -10.46
C TYR A 226 12.74 -1.42 -9.52
N LEU A 227 12.61 -1.61 -8.21
CA LEU A 227 12.74 -0.54 -7.23
C LEU A 227 14.18 -0.26 -6.83
N MET A 228 15.02 -1.31 -6.79
CA MET A 228 16.42 -1.25 -6.34
C MET A 228 17.31 -2.10 -7.27
N PRO A 229 17.40 -1.77 -8.56
CA PRO A 229 18.03 -2.63 -9.56
C PRO A 229 19.52 -2.89 -9.27
N ASP A 230 20.25 -1.89 -8.82
CA ASP A 230 21.69 -2.04 -8.50
C ASP A 230 21.89 -3.01 -7.33
N THR A 231 21.13 -2.82 -6.25
CA THR A 231 21.17 -3.68 -5.06
C THR A 231 20.75 -5.13 -5.40
N TYR A 232 19.71 -5.28 -6.23
CA TYR A 232 19.24 -6.59 -6.67
C TYR A 232 20.31 -7.32 -7.50
N ASN A 233 20.89 -6.65 -8.50
CA ASN A 233 21.91 -7.23 -9.37
C ASN A 233 23.20 -7.60 -8.61
N ASP A 234 23.62 -6.75 -7.67
CA ASP A 234 24.79 -7.04 -6.83
C ASP A 234 24.55 -8.23 -5.92
N LEU A 235 23.34 -8.34 -5.33
CA LEU A 235 22.99 -9.48 -4.49
C LEU A 235 22.92 -10.78 -5.29
N VAL A 236 22.34 -10.76 -6.49
CA VAL A 236 22.30 -11.91 -7.41
C VAL A 236 23.73 -12.37 -7.72
N LYS A 237 24.64 -11.47 -8.11
CA LYS A 237 26.03 -11.79 -8.40
C LYS A 237 26.74 -12.42 -7.21
N GLN A 238 26.58 -11.83 -6.01
CA GLN A 238 27.22 -12.36 -4.80
C GLN A 238 26.70 -13.75 -4.39
N VAL A 239 25.39 -14.00 -4.55
CA VAL A 239 24.80 -15.32 -4.30
C VAL A 239 25.27 -16.33 -5.33
N ASP A 240 25.29 -15.97 -6.63
CA ASP A 240 25.68 -16.88 -7.72
C ASP A 240 27.17 -17.26 -7.68
N ILE A 241 28.07 -16.35 -7.31
CA ILE A 241 29.51 -16.67 -7.15
C ILE A 241 29.72 -17.81 -6.14
N ASN A 242 28.97 -17.79 -5.04
CA ASN A 242 29.10 -18.78 -3.96
C ASN A 242 28.20 -20.01 -4.14
N ARG A 243 27.36 -20.03 -5.17
CA ARG A 243 26.31 -21.06 -5.37
C ARG A 243 26.86 -22.47 -5.53
N PRO A 244 27.87 -22.76 -6.42
CA PRO A 244 28.32 -24.12 -6.65
C PRO A 244 28.87 -24.81 -5.39
N GLY A 245 29.66 -24.10 -4.59
CA GLY A 245 30.21 -24.63 -3.35
C GLY A 245 29.13 -24.89 -2.28
N ARG A 246 28.15 -23.99 -2.16
CA ARG A 246 27.05 -24.13 -1.22
C ARG A 246 26.06 -25.22 -1.62
N GLU A 247 25.77 -25.38 -2.91
CA GLU A 247 24.93 -26.47 -3.42
C GLU A 247 25.58 -27.84 -3.18
N ALA A 248 26.88 -27.98 -3.45
CA ALA A 248 27.63 -29.21 -3.17
C ALA A 248 27.59 -29.55 -1.66
N PHE A 249 27.77 -28.55 -0.81
CA PHE A 249 27.67 -28.70 0.63
C PHE A 249 26.27 -29.16 1.06
N ILE A 250 25.20 -28.49 0.60
CA ILE A 250 23.82 -28.89 0.96
C ILE A 250 23.49 -30.29 0.44
N LYS A 251 23.94 -30.67 -0.75
CA LYS A 251 23.77 -32.03 -1.27
C LYS A 251 24.42 -33.08 -0.37
N SER A 252 25.62 -32.79 0.16
CA SER A 252 26.29 -33.71 1.10
C SER A 252 25.50 -33.85 2.41
N ILE A 253 24.98 -32.73 2.96
CA ILE A 253 24.14 -32.75 4.18
C ILE A 253 22.85 -33.52 3.95
N ILE A 254 22.14 -33.28 2.82
CA ILE A 254 20.90 -34.01 2.48
C ILE A 254 21.15 -35.52 2.45
N LYS A 255 22.24 -35.96 1.84
CA LYS A 255 22.59 -37.39 1.77
C LYS A 255 22.86 -37.98 3.16
N GLU A 256 23.66 -37.30 3.98
CA GLU A 256 24.00 -37.73 5.33
C GLU A 256 22.79 -37.78 6.25
N VAL A 257 22.00 -36.69 6.30
CA VAL A 257 20.76 -36.59 7.09
C VAL A 257 19.75 -37.64 6.64
N GLY A 258 19.59 -37.84 5.32
CA GLY A 258 18.68 -38.85 4.77
C GLY A 258 18.99 -40.27 5.21
N MET A 259 20.26 -40.66 5.25
CA MET A 259 20.67 -41.96 5.76
C MET A 259 20.34 -42.14 7.25
N HIS A 260 20.62 -41.15 8.08
CA HIS A 260 20.36 -41.23 9.54
C HIS A 260 18.86 -41.22 9.86
N ILE A 261 18.06 -40.40 9.21
CA ILE A 261 16.60 -40.36 9.37
C ILE A 261 15.96 -41.69 8.96
N SER A 262 16.39 -42.23 7.80
CA SER A 262 15.92 -43.55 7.33
C SER A 262 16.33 -44.68 8.29
N ASN A 263 17.55 -44.68 8.84
CA ASN A 263 18.00 -45.65 9.83
C ASN A 263 17.21 -45.55 11.14
N ALA A 264 16.67 -44.37 11.47
CA ALA A 264 15.79 -44.18 12.62
C ALA A 264 14.34 -44.62 12.35
N GLY A 265 14.04 -45.16 11.16
CA GLY A 265 12.71 -45.64 10.76
C GLY A 265 11.72 -44.52 10.46
N ILE A 266 12.20 -43.34 10.12
CA ILE A 266 11.36 -42.19 9.78
C ILE A 266 11.33 -42.05 8.26
N GLU A 267 10.15 -42.10 7.66
CA GLU A 267 9.94 -41.77 6.25
C GLU A 267 9.96 -40.25 6.08
N ALA A 268 10.84 -39.74 5.25
CA ALA A 268 11.01 -38.33 5.03
C ALA A 268 11.45 -38.00 3.60
N GLU A 269 10.90 -36.93 3.06
CA GLU A 269 11.40 -36.28 1.87
C GLU A 269 12.30 -35.10 2.29
N ILE A 270 13.54 -35.08 1.78
CA ILE A 270 14.56 -34.09 2.15
C ILE A 270 15.01 -33.33 0.91
N ASP A 271 14.84 -32.02 0.93
CA ASP A 271 15.24 -31.14 -0.17
C ASP A 271 16.09 -29.95 0.30
N GLY A 272 16.81 -29.33 -0.63
CA GLY A 272 17.53 -28.09 -0.42
C GLY A 272 16.68 -26.90 -0.82
N ARG A 273 16.67 -25.84 0.00
CA ARG A 273 15.98 -24.59 -0.29
C ARG A 273 16.95 -23.43 -0.39
N VAL A 274 16.81 -22.64 -1.44
CA VAL A 274 17.49 -21.34 -1.57
C VAL A 274 16.56 -20.25 -1.10
N LYS A 275 17.06 -19.31 -0.30
CA LYS A 275 16.29 -18.17 0.21
C LYS A 275 16.19 -17.09 -0.87
N HIS A 276 15.02 -16.49 -0.99
CA HIS A 276 14.72 -15.41 -1.94
C HIS A 276 15.52 -14.13 -1.66
N PHE A 277 15.87 -13.39 -2.72
CA PHE A 277 16.77 -12.25 -2.67
C PHE A 277 16.28 -11.12 -1.77
N PHE A 278 15.00 -10.75 -1.86
CA PHE A 278 14.45 -9.72 -0.97
C PHE A 278 14.48 -10.13 0.50
N SER A 279 14.27 -11.43 0.80
CA SER A 279 14.35 -11.94 2.15
C SER A 279 15.78 -11.89 2.72
N ILE A 280 16.79 -12.11 1.87
CA ILE A 280 18.21 -11.95 2.21
C ILE A 280 18.50 -10.47 2.47
N TYR A 281 18.16 -9.60 1.53
CA TYR A 281 18.34 -8.15 1.64
C TYR A 281 17.73 -7.58 2.92
N ARG A 282 16.49 -7.96 3.22
CA ARG A 282 15.78 -7.52 4.44
C ARG A 282 16.49 -7.94 5.72
N LYS A 283 17.07 -9.15 5.77
CA LYS A 283 17.90 -9.59 6.89
C LYS A 283 19.20 -8.79 7.01
N MET A 284 19.87 -8.51 5.87
CA MET A 284 21.08 -7.69 5.86
C MET A 284 20.81 -6.31 6.45
N VAL A 285 19.74 -5.65 6.00
CA VAL A 285 19.38 -4.30 6.45
C VAL A 285 18.90 -4.28 7.90
N ASN A 286 17.93 -5.14 8.25
CA ASN A 286 17.30 -5.10 9.58
C ASN A 286 18.25 -5.56 10.70
N GLN A 287 19.20 -6.45 10.42
CA GLN A 287 20.15 -6.99 11.40
C GLN A 287 21.55 -6.41 11.25
N ASN A 288 21.75 -5.48 10.31
CA ASN A 288 23.05 -4.89 9.97
C ASN A 288 24.13 -5.96 9.74
N LYS A 289 23.81 -6.97 8.90
CA LYS A 289 24.67 -8.12 8.60
C LYS A 289 25.14 -8.11 7.17
N THR A 290 26.36 -8.64 6.95
CA THR A 290 26.87 -8.96 5.61
C THR A 290 26.25 -10.29 5.13
N LEU A 291 26.37 -10.58 3.82
CA LEU A 291 25.86 -11.82 3.22
C LEU A 291 26.46 -13.06 3.89
N ASP A 292 27.76 -13.04 4.23
CA ASP A 292 28.46 -14.16 4.87
C ASP A 292 28.01 -14.45 6.30
N GLN A 293 27.38 -13.48 6.94
CA GLN A 293 26.80 -13.64 8.29
C GLN A 293 25.35 -14.15 8.27
N ILE A 294 24.80 -14.44 7.08
CA ILE A 294 23.46 -15.00 6.90
C ILE A 294 23.58 -16.49 6.62
N TYR A 295 23.30 -17.31 7.63
CA TYR A 295 23.50 -18.76 7.61
C TYR A 295 22.37 -19.54 6.94
N ASP A 296 21.23 -18.90 6.68
CA ASP A 296 20.01 -19.50 6.11
C ASP A 296 19.74 -19.13 4.65
N ILE A 297 20.80 -18.75 3.91
CA ILE A 297 20.70 -18.52 2.46
C ILE A 297 20.38 -19.84 1.76
N PHE A 298 21.01 -20.91 2.20
CA PHE A 298 20.75 -22.28 1.78
C PHE A 298 20.33 -23.08 3.01
N ALA A 299 19.17 -23.69 2.97
CA ALA A 299 18.60 -24.45 4.07
C ALA A 299 18.23 -25.86 3.62
N VAL A 300 18.24 -26.81 4.54
CA VAL A 300 17.70 -28.16 4.32
C VAL A 300 16.27 -28.19 4.85
N ARG A 301 15.37 -28.73 4.04
CA ARG A 301 13.97 -28.92 4.40
C ARG A 301 13.64 -30.39 4.48
N ILE A 302 12.99 -30.80 5.57
CA ILE A 302 12.59 -32.16 5.84
C ILE A 302 11.07 -32.18 5.99
N LYS A 303 10.43 -32.99 5.15
CA LYS A 303 8.98 -33.23 5.14
C LYS A 303 8.73 -34.64 5.64
N VAL A 304 7.84 -34.79 6.64
CA VAL A 304 7.46 -36.04 7.28
C VAL A 304 5.94 -36.15 7.38
N ASP A 305 5.40 -37.32 7.73
CA ASP A 305 3.96 -37.52 7.79
C ASP A 305 3.31 -36.93 9.04
N THR A 306 3.92 -37.12 10.21
CA THR A 306 3.29 -36.73 11.48
C THR A 306 4.08 -35.70 12.26
N VAL A 307 3.39 -34.99 13.16
CA VAL A 307 4.02 -34.05 14.12
C VAL A 307 5.04 -34.79 15.00
N LYS A 308 4.72 -36.03 15.40
CA LYS A 308 5.64 -36.86 16.19
C LYS A 308 6.96 -37.10 15.43
N ASP A 309 6.87 -37.37 14.13
CA ASP A 309 8.05 -37.59 13.30
C ASP A 309 8.87 -36.30 13.10
N CYS A 310 8.22 -35.12 13.13
CA CYS A 310 8.95 -33.85 13.13
C CYS A 310 9.90 -33.73 14.33
N TYR A 311 9.43 -34.03 15.53
CA TYR A 311 10.24 -33.97 16.75
C TYR A 311 11.24 -35.14 16.84
N ALA A 312 10.89 -36.31 16.30
CA ALA A 312 11.82 -37.44 16.19
C ALA A 312 13.00 -37.13 15.26
N ALA A 313 12.70 -36.57 14.08
CA ALA A 313 13.72 -36.11 13.13
C ALA A 313 14.60 -35.00 13.72
N LEU A 314 14.05 -34.08 14.49
CA LEU A 314 14.82 -33.06 15.21
C LEU A 314 15.81 -33.72 16.20
N GLY A 315 15.40 -34.73 16.93
CA GLY A 315 16.26 -35.49 17.84
C GLY A 315 17.44 -36.11 17.10
N VAL A 316 17.19 -36.83 16.00
CA VAL A 316 18.24 -37.43 15.18
C VAL A 316 19.24 -36.40 14.68
N ILE A 317 18.76 -35.24 14.20
CA ILE A 317 19.62 -34.19 13.65
C ILE A 317 20.47 -33.53 14.74
N HIS A 318 19.89 -33.29 15.93
CA HIS A 318 20.62 -32.70 17.06
C HIS A 318 21.66 -33.67 17.66
N GLU A 319 21.50 -34.98 17.47
CA GLU A 319 22.52 -35.97 17.77
C GLU A 319 23.69 -35.88 16.79
N MET A 320 23.38 -35.69 15.49
CA MET A 320 24.40 -35.61 14.43
C MET A 320 25.19 -34.30 14.46
N TYR A 321 24.52 -33.18 14.69
CA TYR A 321 25.08 -31.84 14.59
C TYR A 321 24.76 -30.97 15.80
N LYS A 322 25.72 -30.15 16.21
CA LYS A 322 25.53 -29.25 17.36
C LYS A 322 24.64 -28.04 17.00
N PRO A 323 23.52 -27.83 17.70
CA PRO A 323 22.69 -26.66 17.48
C PRO A 323 23.36 -25.38 18.02
N ILE A 324 23.18 -24.27 17.30
CA ILE A 324 23.61 -22.95 17.78
C ILE A 324 22.61 -22.45 18.84
N PRO A 325 23.06 -22.12 20.07
CA PRO A 325 22.17 -21.65 21.12
C PRO A 325 21.34 -20.43 20.72
N GLY A 326 20.05 -20.42 21.09
CA GLY A 326 19.13 -19.33 20.78
C GLY A 326 18.66 -19.26 19.32
N ARG A 327 19.04 -20.23 18.47
CA ARG A 327 18.63 -20.30 17.06
C ARG A 327 17.56 -21.34 16.77
N PHE A 328 17.13 -22.08 17.77
CA PHE A 328 15.98 -22.98 17.64
C PHE A 328 14.67 -22.21 17.76
N LYS A 329 13.71 -22.52 16.88
CA LYS A 329 12.36 -21.94 16.88
C LYS A 329 11.34 -23.03 16.59
N ASP A 330 10.40 -23.19 17.52
CA ASP A 330 9.29 -24.12 17.40
C ASP A 330 8.01 -23.39 16.98
N TYR A 331 7.77 -23.37 15.67
CA TYR A 331 6.53 -22.84 15.10
C TYR A 331 5.44 -23.90 14.93
N ILE A 332 5.69 -25.16 15.34
CA ILE A 332 4.64 -26.18 15.43
C ILE A 332 3.83 -25.96 16.72
N ALA A 333 4.51 -25.83 17.85
CA ALA A 333 3.88 -25.53 19.13
C ALA A 333 3.29 -24.11 19.15
N MET A 334 3.95 -23.14 18.50
CA MET A 334 3.53 -21.73 18.43
C MET A 334 3.47 -21.25 16.99
N PRO A 335 2.36 -21.53 16.27
CA PRO A 335 2.19 -21.12 14.87
C PRO A 335 2.25 -19.62 14.69
N LYS A 336 2.79 -19.16 13.57
CA LYS A 336 2.75 -17.74 13.19
C LYS A 336 1.32 -17.29 12.89
N PRO A 337 1.02 -15.97 12.96
CA PRO A 337 -0.32 -15.44 12.66
C PRO A 337 -0.86 -15.80 11.25
N ASN A 338 0.03 -16.05 10.29
CA ASN A 338 -0.30 -16.55 8.95
C ASN A 338 -0.37 -18.09 8.88
N MET A 339 -0.49 -18.75 10.03
CA MET A 339 -0.58 -20.21 10.19
C MET A 339 0.66 -21.03 9.76
N TYR A 340 1.79 -20.36 9.55
CA TYR A 340 3.03 -21.05 9.27
C TYR A 340 3.47 -21.91 10.44
N GLN A 341 3.74 -23.19 10.21
CA GLN A 341 4.22 -24.17 11.17
C GLN A 341 5.47 -24.87 10.64
N SER A 342 6.53 -24.94 11.43
CA SER A 342 7.76 -25.67 11.13
C SER A 342 8.68 -25.63 12.35
N LEU A 343 9.52 -26.64 12.57
CA LEU A 343 10.68 -26.52 13.44
C LEU A 343 11.83 -25.91 12.65
N HIS A 344 12.52 -24.93 13.24
CA HIS A 344 13.71 -24.33 12.65
C HIS A 344 14.88 -24.49 13.60
N THR A 345 15.97 -25.03 13.13
CA THR A 345 17.20 -25.13 13.90
C THR A 345 18.40 -24.76 13.03
N THR A 346 19.34 -24.00 13.59
CA THR A 346 20.62 -23.68 12.93
C THR A 346 21.69 -24.54 13.56
N LEU A 347 22.42 -25.28 12.73
CA LEU A 347 23.37 -26.32 13.11
C LEU A 347 24.76 -25.99 12.59
N ILE A 348 25.77 -26.59 13.19
CA ILE A 348 27.16 -26.49 12.73
C ILE A 348 27.58 -27.86 12.17
N ALA A 349 27.96 -27.88 10.89
CA ALA A 349 28.48 -29.07 10.22
C ALA A 349 29.90 -29.41 10.70
N SER A 350 30.38 -30.62 10.37
CA SER A 350 31.70 -31.09 10.75
C SER A 350 32.87 -30.21 10.21
N ASN A 351 32.64 -29.51 9.11
CA ASN A 351 33.59 -28.54 8.54
C ASN A 351 33.51 -27.14 9.18
N GLY A 352 32.71 -26.96 10.24
CA GLY A 352 32.50 -25.68 10.94
C GLY A 352 31.49 -24.73 10.25
N GLN A 353 30.90 -25.14 9.13
CA GLN A 353 29.98 -24.30 8.37
C GLN A 353 28.58 -24.37 8.94
N PRO A 354 27.93 -23.23 9.28
CA PRO A 354 26.55 -23.22 9.78
C PRO A 354 25.55 -23.39 8.64
N PHE A 355 24.45 -24.10 8.92
CA PHE A 355 23.30 -24.29 8.03
C PHE A 355 21.99 -24.37 8.81
N GLU A 356 20.87 -24.01 8.16
CA GLU A 356 19.54 -24.09 8.76
C GLU A 356 18.83 -25.36 8.28
N VAL A 357 18.11 -26.01 9.22
CA VAL A 357 17.20 -27.11 8.92
C VAL A 357 15.78 -26.70 9.30
N GLN A 358 14.84 -26.97 8.41
CA GLN A 358 13.40 -26.74 8.57
C GLN A 358 12.70 -28.09 8.52
N ILE A 359 11.95 -28.44 9.58
CA ILE A 359 11.25 -29.72 9.68
C ILE A 359 9.76 -29.46 9.83
N ARG A 360 8.94 -30.10 9.01
CA ARG A 360 7.47 -29.93 9.02
C ARG A 360 6.79 -31.12 8.39
N THR A 361 5.48 -31.28 8.65
CA THR A 361 4.70 -32.30 7.95
C THR A 361 4.40 -31.88 6.52
N TYR A 362 3.95 -32.85 5.67
CA TYR A 362 3.48 -32.54 4.32
C TYR A 362 2.31 -31.55 4.32
N GLU A 363 1.40 -31.69 5.30
CA GLU A 363 0.27 -30.77 5.46
C GLU A 363 0.75 -29.33 5.83
N MET A 364 1.66 -29.21 6.81
CA MET A 364 2.26 -27.94 7.18
C MET A 364 3.02 -27.32 6.03
N HIS A 365 3.67 -28.14 5.20
CA HIS A 365 4.35 -27.67 3.98
C HIS A 365 3.36 -27.06 3.02
N ARG A 366 2.26 -27.75 2.74
CA ARG A 366 1.21 -27.27 1.86
C ARG A 366 0.59 -25.96 2.37
N ILE A 367 0.29 -25.86 3.66
CA ILE A 367 -0.21 -24.62 4.28
C ILE A 367 0.84 -23.51 4.20
N ALA A 368 2.13 -23.81 4.39
CA ALA A 368 3.20 -22.82 4.32
C ALA A 368 3.44 -22.25 2.91
N GLU A 369 3.21 -23.03 1.86
CA GLU A 369 3.38 -22.61 0.45
C GLU A 369 2.12 -21.94 -0.12
N TYR A 370 0.94 -22.53 0.12
CA TYR A 370 -0.32 -22.12 -0.48
C TYR A 370 -1.24 -21.32 0.44
N GLY A 371 -0.93 -21.26 1.75
CA GLY A 371 -1.71 -20.50 2.73
C GLY A 371 -3.18 -20.89 2.75
N ILE A 372 -4.05 -19.89 2.68
CA ILE A 372 -5.49 -20.09 2.69
C ILE A 372 -5.97 -20.91 1.49
N ALA A 373 -5.29 -20.87 0.37
CA ALA A 373 -5.66 -21.66 -0.82
C ALA A 373 -5.59 -23.17 -0.57
N ALA A 374 -4.71 -23.65 0.32
CA ALA A 374 -4.58 -25.07 0.68
C ALA A 374 -5.87 -25.68 1.23
N HIS A 375 -6.82 -24.90 1.70
CA HIS A 375 -8.07 -25.38 2.31
C HIS A 375 -9.24 -25.50 1.32
N TRP A 376 -9.14 -24.92 0.12
CA TRP A 376 -10.24 -24.96 -0.86
C TRP A 376 -10.43 -26.35 -1.48
N LYS A 377 -9.39 -27.15 -1.59
CA LYS A 377 -9.46 -28.56 -2.08
C LYS A 377 -10.37 -29.47 -1.24
N TYR A 378 -10.64 -29.11 0.02
CA TYR A 378 -11.39 -29.96 0.97
C TYR A 378 -12.91 -29.72 0.98
N LYS A 379 -13.41 -28.65 0.36
CA LYS A 379 -14.84 -28.29 0.43
C LYS A 379 -15.76 -29.16 -0.42
N GLU A 380 -15.25 -29.82 -1.45
CA GLU A 380 -16.07 -30.68 -2.34
C GLU A 380 -16.55 -32.01 -1.71
N GLY A 381 -16.17 -32.31 -0.47
CA GLY A 381 -16.46 -33.63 0.10
C GLY A 381 -16.98 -33.72 1.54
N LYS A 382 -16.90 -32.70 2.39
CA LYS A 382 -17.33 -32.82 3.80
C LYS A 382 -17.88 -31.52 4.39
N THR A 383 -19.16 -31.44 4.56
CA THR A 383 -19.88 -30.52 5.44
C THR A 383 -19.74 -30.99 6.90
N GLY A 384 -19.09 -30.23 7.79
CA GLY A 384 -19.31 -30.40 9.23
C GLY A 384 -18.31 -29.98 10.27
N GLU A 385 -16.99 -29.87 10.02
CA GLU A 385 -16.02 -29.61 11.12
C GLU A 385 -15.05 -28.45 10.93
N SER A 386 -15.21 -27.65 9.90
CA SER A 386 -14.25 -26.64 9.46
C SER A 386 -14.44 -25.23 10.09
N ASN A 387 -15.54 -24.93 10.77
CA ASN A 387 -15.97 -23.56 11.07
C ASN A 387 -15.08 -22.75 12.05
N LYS A 388 -14.42 -23.39 13.03
CA LYS A 388 -13.62 -22.64 14.03
C LYS A 388 -12.28 -22.12 13.50
N ASN A 389 -11.64 -22.88 12.63
CA ASN A 389 -10.35 -22.48 12.05
C ASN A 389 -10.50 -21.45 10.91
N GLU A 390 -11.59 -21.53 10.14
CA GLU A 390 -11.91 -20.52 9.11
C GLU A 390 -12.30 -19.18 9.75
N GLU A 391 -13.04 -19.18 10.85
CA GLU A 391 -13.37 -17.97 11.59
C GLU A 391 -12.17 -17.23 12.14
N ALA A 392 -11.16 -17.93 12.66
CA ALA A 392 -9.92 -17.32 13.11
C ALA A 392 -9.12 -16.70 11.95
N LYS A 393 -9.12 -17.33 10.75
CA LYS A 393 -8.41 -16.85 9.57
C LYS A 393 -9.03 -15.58 8.98
N LEU A 394 -10.35 -15.45 9.03
CA LEU A 394 -11.08 -14.29 8.54
C LEU A 394 -11.27 -13.21 9.60
N SER A 395 -10.87 -13.45 10.85
CA SER A 395 -10.95 -12.46 11.94
C SER A 395 -10.23 -11.15 11.60
N TRP A 396 -9.06 -11.26 10.96
CA TRP A 396 -8.31 -10.11 10.45
C TRP A 396 -9.10 -9.31 9.41
N LEU A 397 -9.75 -9.98 8.45
CA LEU A 397 -10.55 -9.30 7.42
C LEU A 397 -11.76 -8.59 8.05
N ARG A 398 -12.43 -9.23 9.04
CA ARG A 398 -13.50 -8.58 9.82
C ARG A 398 -12.99 -7.34 10.53
N GLN A 399 -11.80 -7.40 11.12
CA GLN A 399 -11.17 -6.26 11.81
C GLN A 399 -10.90 -5.10 10.84
N ILE A 400 -10.42 -5.36 9.63
CA ILE A 400 -10.23 -4.32 8.61
C ILE A 400 -11.57 -3.73 8.17
N LEU A 401 -12.62 -4.53 8.03
CA LEU A 401 -13.96 -4.04 7.69
C LEU A 401 -14.56 -3.18 8.82
N GLU A 402 -14.29 -3.51 10.09
CA GLU A 402 -14.64 -2.65 11.22
C GLU A 402 -13.90 -1.31 11.14
N TRP A 403 -12.59 -1.33 10.88
CA TRP A 403 -11.80 -0.10 10.70
C TRP A 403 -12.32 0.75 9.53
N GLN A 404 -12.73 0.11 8.44
CA GLN A 404 -13.33 0.81 7.30
C GLN A 404 -14.61 1.55 7.67
N ARG A 405 -15.43 0.99 8.56
CA ARG A 405 -16.66 1.64 9.05
C ARG A 405 -16.37 2.77 10.01
N ASP A 406 -15.32 2.63 10.80
CA ASP A 406 -14.99 3.55 11.90
C ASP A 406 -14.12 4.74 11.43
N MET A 407 -13.35 4.56 10.33
CA MET A 407 -12.42 5.57 9.81
C MET A 407 -13.00 6.27 8.58
N SER A 408 -13.30 7.55 8.73
CA SER A 408 -13.76 8.41 7.63
C SER A 408 -12.60 9.07 6.85
N ASP A 409 -11.43 9.24 7.48
CA ASP A 409 -10.24 9.81 6.83
C ASP A 409 -9.46 8.75 6.07
N ASN A 410 -9.33 8.98 4.76
CA ASN A 410 -8.62 8.08 3.84
C ASN A 410 -7.11 7.97 4.13
N LYS A 411 -6.48 9.02 4.66
CA LYS A 411 -5.06 9.01 5.05
C LYS A 411 -4.83 8.17 6.30
N GLU A 412 -5.69 8.32 7.30
CA GLU A 412 -5.66 7.54 8.54
C GLU A 412 -5.91 6.05 8.24
N PHE A 413 -6.89 5.75 7.39
CA PHE A 413 -7.19 4.39 6.93
C PHE A 413 -6.01 3.72 6.22
N LEU A 414 -5.40 4.41 5.23
CA LEU A 414 -4.22 3.90 4.53
C LEU A 414 -3.04 3.68 5.44
N SER A 415 -2.78 4.63 6.35
CA SER A 415 -1.69 4.53 7.32
C SER A 415 -1.90 3.34 8.27
N SER A 416 -3.12 3.15 8.76
CA SER A 416 -3.48 2.05 9.66
C SER A 416 -3.32 0.69 8.96
N ILE A 417 -3.77 0.57 7.70
CA ILE A 417 -3.59 -0.67 6.93
C ILE A 417 -2.13 -0.94 6.63
N LYS A 418 -1.36 0.04 6.16
CA LYS A 418 0.06 -0.13 5.89
C LYS A 418 0.83 -0.53 7.15
N ASN A 419 0.50 0.06 8.29
CA ASN A 419 1.10 -0.31 9.56
C ASN A 419 0.71 -1.73 9.97
N ASP A 420 -0.55 -2.13 9.84
CA ASP A 420 -1.00 -3.49 10.16
C ASP A 420 -0.37 -4.54 9.22
N LEU A 421 -0.28 -4.26 7.93
CA LEU A 421 0.36 -5.13 6.95
C LEU A 421 1.89 -5.24 7.18
N ASN A 422 2.54 -4.19 7.68
CA ASN A 422 4.00 -4.16 7.92
C ASN A 422 4.43 -4.68 9.31
N LEU A 423 3.52 -4.80 10.28
CA LEU A 423 3.81 -5.20 11.67
C LEU A 423 4.25 -6.67 11.85
N PHE A 424 4.33 -7.47 10.79
CA PHE A 424 4.58 -8.92 10.85
C PHE A 424 6.04 -9.36 10.82
N SER A 425 7.00 -8.45 10.95
CA SER A 425 8.41 -8.86 10.96
C SER A 425 8.85 -9.53 12.26
N ASP A 426 8.41 -9.03 13.41
CA ASP A 426 8.75 -9.57 14.73
C ASP A 426 7.52 -9.52 15.64
N SER A 427 7.13 -10.67 16.19
CA SER A 427 6.04 -10.82 17.15
C SER A 427 6.56 -11.35 18.47
N VAL A 428 5.96 -10.92 19.58
CA VAL A 428 6.18 -11.48 20.91
C VAL A 428 5.00 -12.36 21.30
N TYR A 429 5.30 -13.48 21.92
CA TYR A 429 4.31 -14.43 22.44
C TYR A 429 4.28 -14.30 23.97
N CYS A 430 3.11 -13.99 24.50
CA CYS A 430 2.88 -13.84 25.94
C CYS A 430 1.65 -14.63 26.36
N PHE A 431 1.49 -14.84 27.66
CA PHE A 431 0.48 -15.72 28.21
C PHE A 431 -0.50 -14.97 29.11
N THR A 432 -1.77 -15.32 29.03
CA THR A 432 -2.74 -14.93 30.04
C THR A 432 -2.48 -15.70 31.35
N PRO A 433 -3.05 -15.29 32.48
CA PRO A 433 -2.99 -16.06 33.74
C PRO A 433 -3.55 -17.47 33.60
N THR A 434 -4.49 -17.69 32.68
CA THR A 434 -5.09 -19.01 32.36
C THR A 434 -4.23 -19.87 31.43
N GLY A 435 -3.12 -19.32 30.88
CA GLY A 435 -2.21 -20.02 30.00
C GLY A 435 -2.50 -19.86 28.50
N ASP A 436 -3.50 -19.04 28.12
CA ASP A 436 -3.79 -18.78 26.72
C ASP A 436 -2.69 -17.93 26.08
N VAL A 437 -2.22 -18.33 24.92
CA VAL A 437 -1.19 -17.61 24.17
C VAL A 437 -1.78 -16.39 23.46
N LYS A 438 -1.15 -15.24 23.61
CA LYS A 438 -1.43 -14.02 22.84
C LYS A 438 -0.19 -13.62 22.03
N THR A 439 -0.42 -13.29 20.79
CA THR A 439 0.62 -12.81 19.87
C THR A 439 0.46 -11.30 19.68
N LEU A 440 1.51 -10.55 19.95
CA LEU A 440 1.55 -9.10 19.83
C LEU A 440 2.73 -8.66 18.96
N PRO A 441 2.69 -7.47 18.35
CA PRO A 441 3.87 -6.88 17.71
C PRO A 441 5.04 -6.74 18.68
N ALA A 442 6.26 -6.87 18.20
CA ALA A 442 7.46 -6.60 19.02
C ALA A 442 7.46 -5.15 19.54
N GLY A 443 7.88 -4.97 20.80
CA GLY A 443 7.84 -3.68 21.48
C GLY A 443 6.46 -3.31 22.05
N SER A 444 5.48 -4.23 22.00
CA SER A 444 4.16 -4.04 22.64
C SER A 444 4.28 -3.96 24.16
N ASN A 445 3.31 -3.32 24.78
CA ASN A 445 3.23 -3.07 26.22
C ASN A 445 1.94 -3.68 26.83
N PRO A 446 1.75 -3.62 28.16
CA PRO A 446 0.56 -4.14 28.83
C PRO A 446 -0.76 -3.54 28.35
N ILE A 447 -0.76 -2.31 27.78
CA ILE A 447 -1.97 -1.71 27.21
C ILE A 447 -2.34 -2.49 25.93
N ASP A 448 -1.38 -2.75 25.04
CA ASP A 448 -1.59 -3.57 23.83
C ASP A 448 -2.16 -4.95 24.20
N PHE A 449 -1.61 -5.57 25.25
CA PHE A 449 -2.08 -6.85 25.73
C PHE A 449 -3.51 -6.79 26.27
N ALA A 450 -3.87 -5.76 27.05
CA ALA A 450 -5.21 -5.58 27.58
C ALA A 450 -6.26 -5.48 26.47
N TYR A 451 -5.99 -4.68 25.42
CA TYR A 451 -6.87 -4.55 24.26
C TYR A 451 -6.89 -5.80 23.35
N SER A 452 -5.85 -6.64 23.40
CA SER A 452 -5.83 -7.93 22.70
C SER A 452 -6.73 -8.98 23.36
N ILE A 453 -7.03 -8.84 24.66
CA ILE A 453 -8.00 -9.68 25.37
C ILE A 453 -9.42 -9.22 25.00
N HIS A 454 -9.77 -8.01 25.40
CA HIS A 454 -11.06 -7.41 25.14
C HIS A 454 -11.03 -5.89 25.37
N SER A 455 -11.78 -5.10 24.58
CA SER A 455 -11.84 -3.64 24.75
C SER A 455 -12.29 -3.21 26.15
N ALA A 456 -13.22 -3.94 26.78
CA ALA A 456 -13.64 -3.65 28.16
C ALA A 456 -12.52 -3.81 29.18
N VAL A 457 -11.58 -4.76 28.96
CA VAL A 457 -10.40 -4.94 29.82
C VAL A 457 -9.45 -3.77 29.63
N GLY A 458 -9.17 -3.39 28.38
CA GLY A 458 -8.34 -2.23 28.05
C GLY A 458 -8.89 -0.94 28.63
N ASN A 459 -10.19 -0.67 28.45
CA ASN A 459 -10.86 0.55 28.95
C ASN A 459 -10.88 0.66 30.48
N LYS A 460 -10.88 -0.47 31.19
CA LYS A 460 -10.90 -0.51 32.67
C LYS A 460 -9.52 -0.76 33.30
N MET A 461 -8.48 -0.85 32.51
CA MET A 461 -7.12 -1.10 32.97
C MET A 461 -6.61 0.04 33.85
N VAL A 462 -6.03 -0.30 34.98
CA VAL A 462 -5.35 0.60 35.93
C VAL A 462 -3.90 0.21 36.16
N GLY A 463 -3.49 -0.99 35.79
CA GLY A 463 -2.13 -1.49 35.94
C GLY A 463 -1.97 -2.90 35.40
N ALA A 464 -0.76 -3.44 35.48
CA ALA A 464 -0.44 -4.80 35.05
C ALA A 464 0.61 -5.46 35.94
N ARG A 465 0.54 -6.79 36.02
CA ARG A 465 1.60 -7.62 36.54
C ARG A 465 2.18 -8.49 35.44
N VAL A 466 3.49 -8.56 35.39
CA VAL A 466 4.23 -9.47 34.52
C VAL A 466 5.02 -10.44 35.39
N ASN A 467 4.84 -11.75 35.17
CA ASN A 467 5.45 -12.81 35.97
C ASN A 467 5.24 -12.59 37.48
N SER A 468 4.00 -12.21 37.86
CA SER A 468 3.55 -11.91 39.23
C SER A 468 4.14 -10.63 39.87
N LYS A 469 4.95 -9.84 39.15
CA LYS A 469 5.49 -8.54 39.59
C LYS A 469 4.73 -7.39 38.96
N LEU A 470 4.40 -6.35 39.74
CA LEU A 470 3.81 -5.13 39.27
C LEU A 470 4.81 -4.43 38.35
N VAL A 471 4.36 -4.00 37.16
CA VAL A 471 5.18 -3.29 36.16
C VAL A 471 4.52 -1.99 35.75
N ASN A 472 5.31 -1.08 35.17
CA ASN A 472 4.78 0.11 34.53
C ASN A 472 3.98 -0.25 33.28
N ILE A 473 3.04 0.62 32.88
CA ILE A 473 2.18 0.43 31.70
C ILE A 473 2.94 0.48 30.37
N ASP A 474 4.16 1.05 30.36
CA ASP A 474 5.08 1.14 29.22
C ASP A 474 6.11 0.01 29.17
N TYR A 475 6.00 -0.99 30.07
CA TYR A 475 6.87 -2.17 30.10
C TYR A 475 6.87 -2.87 28.73
N GLU A 476 8.04 -3.09 28.14
CA GLU A 476 8.17 -3.84 26.89
C GLU A 476 8.04 -5.34 27.14
N ILE A 477 6.99 -5.94 26.59
CA ILE A 477 6.66 -7.36 26.73
C ILE A 477 7.70 -8.23 26.03
N LYS A 478 8.17 -9.27 26.73
CA LYS A 478 9.13 -10.25 26.22
C LYS A 478 8.46 -11.59 25.94
N ASN A 479 9.09 -12.39 25.07
CA ASN A 479 8.62 -13.75 24.82
C ASN A 479 8.58 -14.58 26.09
N GLY A 480 7.44 -15.22 26.34
CA GLY A 480 7.24 -16.07 27.53
C GLY A 480 6.66 -15.34 28.74
N ASP A 481 6.47 -14.01 28.68
CA ASP A 481 5.88 -13.26 29.78
C ASP A 481 4.44 -13.68 30.05
N ARG A 482 4.12 -13.95 31.32
CA ARG A 482 2.76 -14.17 31.81
C ARG A 482 2.19 -12.85 32.34
N ILE A 483 1.14 -12.35 31.71
CA ILE A 483 0.63 -11.00 31.95
C ILE A 483 -0.76 -11.06 32.56
N GLU A 484 -0.93 -10.37 33.68
CA GLU A 484 -2.20 -10.17 34.38
C GLU A 484 -2.55 -8.67 34.34
N ILE A 485 -3.74 -8.34 33.79
CA ILE A 485 -4.23 -6.95 33.72
C ILE A 485 -5.06 -6.65 34.99
N ILE A 486 -4.70 -5.57 35.66
CA ILE A 486 -5.43 -5.08 36.82
C ILE A 486 -6.47 -4.09 36.32
N THR A 487 -7.74 -4.36 36.57
CA THR A 487 -8.87 -3.54 36.16
C THR A 487 -9.59 -2.92 37.36
N SER A 488 -10.21 -1.75 37.17
CA SER A 488 -11.05 -1.09 38.18
C SER A 488 -12.39 -0.70 37.55
N GLN A 489 -13.47 -0.89 38.30
CA GLN A 489 -14.79 -0.42 37.91
C GLN A 489 -14.88 1.13 37.89
N ASN A 490 -14.04 1.80 38.68
CA ASN A 490 -13.98 3.27 38.77
C ASN A 490 -12.98 3.88 37.76
N SER A 491 -12.46 3.10 36.82
CA SER A 491 -11.59 3.63 35.76
C SER A 491 -12.33 4.63 34.90
N LYS A 492 -11.70 5.79 34.65
CA LYS A 492 -12.22 6.83 33.76
C LYS A 492 -12.00 6.53 32.28
N GLY A 493 -11.58 5.31 31.94
CA GLY A 493 -11.21 4.91 30.58
C GLY A 493 -9.74 5.15 30.25
N PRO A 494 -9.33 4.98 28.97
CA PRO A 494 -7.95 5.13 28.53
C PRO A 494 -7.49 6.58 28.59
N SER A 495 -6.21 6.80 28.89
CA SER A 495 -5.55 8.11 28.76
C SER A 495 -5.21 8.41 27.31
N ARG A 496 -5.20 9.69 26.90
CA ARG A 496 -4.73 10.12 25.57
C ARG A 496 -3.26 9.79 25.34
N ASP A 497 -2.43 9.80 26.38
CA ASP A 497 -1.00 9.46 26.31
C ASP A 497 -0.78 8.02 25.87
N TRP A 498 -1.73 7.13 26.12
CA TRP A 498 -1.66 5.74 25.68
C TRP A 498 -1.54 5.59 24.16
N LEU A 499 -2.10 6.55 23.40
CA LEU A 499 -2.00 6.55 21.93
C LEU A 499 -0.56 6.65 21.41
N SER A 500 0.33 7.30 22.18
CA SER A 500 1.74 7.40 21.86
C SER A 500 2.53 6.15 22.28
N MET A 501 2.06 5.42 23.29
CA MET A 501 2.73 4.26 23.87
C MET A 501 2.42 2.96 23.13
N VAL A 502 1.16 2.78 22.69
CA VAL A 502 0.71 1.52 22.05
C VAL A 502 1.37 1.29 20.69
N LYS A 503 1.71 0.02 20.44
CA LYS A 503 2.30 -0.46 19.18
C LYS A 503 1.26 -1.12 18.28
N SER A 504 0.29 -1.82 18.87
CA SER A 504 -0.74 -2.51 18.09
C SER A 504 -1.77 -1.52 17.51
N THR A 505 -2.10 -1.70 16.24
CA THR A 505 -3.16 -0.94 15.56
C THR A 505 -4.52 -1.19 16.22
N GLN A 506 -4.74 -2.40 16.73
CA GLN A 506 -5.96 -2.77 17.47
C GLN A 506 -6.17 -1.90 18.71
N ALA A 507 -5.16 -1.79 19.59
CA ALA A 507 -5.26 -0.96 20.79
C ALA A 507 -5.49 0.50 20.43
N ARG A 508 -4.72 1.04 19.48
CA ARG A 508 -4.84 2.43 19.01
C ARG A 508 -6.25 2.73 18.52
N ASN A 509 -6.81 1.87 17.67
CA ASN A 509 -8.15 2.05 17.12
C ASN A 509 -9.25 1.96 18.18
N LYS A 510 -9.13 0.99 19.12
CA LYS A 510 -10.11 0.86 20.21
C LYS A 510 -10.06 2.04 21.20
N ILE A 511 -8.88 2.58 21.48
CA ILE A 511 -8.73 3.80 22.29
C ILE A 511 -9.36 4.99 21.58
N ASN A 512 -9.08 5.19 20.28
CA ASN A 512 -9.71 6.26 19.50
C ASN A 512 -11.24 6.12 19.45
N GLN A 513 -11.73 4.89 19.27
CA GLN A 513 -13.17 4.60 19.26
C GLN A 513 -13.82 4.95 20.61
N TRP A 514 -13.15 4.63 21.73
CA TRP A 514 -13.62 4.99 23.05
C TRP A 514 -13.74 6.52 23.21
N PHE A 515 -12.72 7.29 22.83
CA PHE A 515 -12.77 8.75 22.87
C PHE A 515 -13.87 9.33 21.97
N LYS A 516 -14.12 8.72 20.80
CA LYS A 516 -15.23 9.13 19.92
C LYS A 516 -16.60 8.92 20.56
N GLN A 517 -16.78 7.84 21.33
CA GLN A 517 -18.05 7.47 21.95
C GLN A 517 -18.30 8.22 23.26
N GLU A 518 -17.34 8.26 24.17
CA GLU A 518 -17.50 8.81 25.51
C GLU A 518 -17.58 10.35 25.51
N LEU A 519 -16.87 10.99 24.60
CA LEU A 519 -16.90 12.44 24.43
C LEU A 519 -17.83 12.88 23.30
N LYS A 520 -18.81 12.05 22.91
CA LYS A 520 -19.68 12.35 21.77
C LYS A 520 -20.46 13.66 22.00
N GLU A 521 -21.03 13.86 23.16
CA GLU A 521 -21.82 15.06 23.48
C GLU A 521 -20.95 16.31 23.54
N ASP A 522 -19.79 16.24 24.21
CA ASP A 522 -18.83 17.36 24.26
C ASP A 522 -18.27 17.67 22.86
N ASN A 523 -17.99 16.66 22.07
CA ASN A 523 -17.53 16.84 20.69
C ASN A 523 -18.64 17.45 19.80
N ILE A 524 -19.92 17.12 19.99
CA ILE A 524 -21.04 17.75 19.28
C ILE A 524 -21.10 19.24 19.60
N ILE A 525 -21.03 19.61 20.89
CA ILE A 525 -21.08 21.01 21.34
C ILE A 525 -19.90 21.77 20.71
N LYS A 526 -18.68 21.25 20.86
CA LYS A 526 -17.46 21.86 20.31
C LYS A 526 -17.50 21.97 18.78
N GLY A 527 -18.05 20.96 18.10
CA GLY A 527 -18.21 20.97 16.65
C GLY A 527 -19.19 22.04 16.18
N LYS A 528 -20.31 22.19 16.87
CA LYS A 528 -21.30 23.27 16.62
C LYS A 528 -20.67 24.65 16.82
N GLU A 529 -19.83 24.84 17.85
CA GLU A 529 -19.09 26.07 18.10
C GLU A 529 -18.10 26.38 16.99
N LEU A 530 -17.29 25.40 16.57
CA LEU A 530 -16.31 25.56 15.50
C LEU A 530 -16.96 25.91 14.16
N VAL A 531 -18.04 25.21 13.79
CA VAL A 531 -18.80 25.49 12.56
C VAL A 531 -19.43 26.89 12.63
N SER A 532 -20.01 27.26 13.76
CA SER A 532 -20.62 28.60 13.97
C SER A 532 -19.56 29.71 13.87
N SER A 533 -18.40 29.52 14.51
CA SER A 533 -17.29 30.46 14.48
C SER A 533 -16.71 30.61 13.05
N TYR A 534 -16.56 29.50 12.32
CA TYR A 534 -16.12 29.54 10.93
C TYR A 534 -17.12 30.28 10.03
N CYS A 535 -18.42 30.04 10.19
CA CYS A 535 -19.46 30.73 9.44
C CYS A 535 -19.42 32.25 9.72
N LYS A 536 -19.30 32.65 10.98
CA LYS A 536 -19.15 34.07 11.37
C LYS A 536 -17.93 34.72 10.74
N GLY A 537 -16.78 34.02 10.76
CA GLY A 537 -15.52 34.50 10.15
C GLY A 537 -15.56 34.65 8.63
N LYS A 538 -16.47 33.93 7.96
CA LYS A 538 -16.69 33.99 6.50
C LYS A 538 -17.90 34.83 6.07
N GLY A 539 -18.66 35.40 7.02
CA GLY A 539 -19.88 36.15 6.71
C GLY A 539 -21.01 35.28 6.17
N ILE A 540 -21.03 33.98 6.49
CA ILE A 540 -22.03 33.01 6.06
C ILE A 540 -23.06 32.86 7.14
N VAL A 541 -24.36 32.99 6.79
CA VAL A 541 -25.45 32.79 7.73
C VAL A 541 -25.76 31.30 7.83
N LEU A 542 -25.44 30.70 8.99
CA LEU A 542 -25.56 29.25 9.19
C LEU A 542 -27.00 28.74 8.96
N SER A 543 -28.02 29.50 9.36
CA SER A 543 -29.45 29.12 9.18
C SER A 543 -29.86 29.02 7.70
N GLU A 544 -29.20 29.72 6.80
CA GLU A 544 -29.51 29.67 5.36
C GLU A 544 -28.92 28.41 4.68
N ILE A 545 -27.75 27.97 5.14
CA ILE A 545 -27.06 26.80 4.58
C ILE A 545 -27.39 25.51 5.31
N ASN A 546 -27.92 25.57 6.55
CA ASN A 546 -28.25 24.38 7.37
C ASN A 546 -29.70 23.92 7.11
N LYS A 547 -30.05 23.77 5.83
CA LYS A 547 -31.39 23.22 5.47
C LYS A 547 -31.27 21.69 5.30
N PRO A 548 -32.36 20.94 5.61
CA PRO A 548 -32.36 19.48 5.54
C PRO A 548 -31.81 18.90 4.23
N GLU A 549 -32.15 19.53 3.10
CA GLU A 549 -31.74 19.12 1.75
C GLU A 549 -30.20 19.19 1.53
N PHE A 550 -29.56 20.21 2.09
CA PHE A 550 -28.11 20.40 1.96
C PHE A 550 -27.37 19.53 2.97
N VAL A 551 -27.93 19.37 4.16
CA VAL A 551 -27.43 18.49 5.21
C VAL A 551 -27.41 17.03 4.71
N GLU A 552 -28.50 16.56 4.08
CA GLU A 552 -28.58 15.20 3.53
C GLU A 552 -27.49 14.91 2.49
N LYS A 553 -27.21 15.88 1.60
CA LYS A 553 -26.12 15.77 0.64
C LYS A 553 -24.73 15.73 1.31
N ALA A 554 -24.55 16.49 2.38
CA ALA A 554 -23.33 16.44 3.17
C ALA A 554 -23.19 15.11 3.91
N LEU A 555 -24.26 14.58 4.51
CA LEU A 555 -24.30 13.27 5.14
C LEU A 555 -23.90 12.15 4.18
N ARG A 556 -24.48 12.14 2.97
CA ARG A 556 -24.13 11.16 1.92
C ARG A 556 -22.67 11.28 1.48
N LYS A 557 -22.15 12.51 1.31
CA LYS A 557 -20.77 12.74 0.88
C LYS A 557 -19.74 12.24 1.89
N TYR A 558 -19.99 12.47 3.18
CA TYR A 558 -19.05 12.13 4.24
C TYR A 558 -19.37 10.82 4.96
N GLY A 559 -20.47 10.12 4.58
CA GLY A 559 -20.81 8.80 5.10
C GLY A 559 -21.33 8.77 6.53
N TYR A 560 -21.91 9.88 7.03
CA TYR A 560 -22.50 9.97 8.36
C TYR A 560 -24.01 9.77 8.34
N LYS A 561 -24.57 9.25 9.46
CA LYS A 561 -26.01 8.95 9.55
C LYS A 561 -26.86 10.16 9.91
N ASP A 562 -26.33 11.08 10.69
CA ASP A 562 -27.05 12.25 11.22
C ASP A 562 -26.10 13.45 11.37
N TRP A 563 -26.71 14.64 11.53
CA TRP A 563 -25.99 15.90 11.66
C TRP A 563 -25.13 15.98 12.93
N ASP A 564 -25.59 15.40 14.03
CA ASP A 564 -24.85 15.39 15.29
C ASP A 564 -23.57 14.51 15.16
N SER A 565 -23.63 13.47 14.37
CA SER A 565 -22.43 12.66 14.04
C SER A 565 -21.39 13.45 13.24
N ILE A 566 -21.82 14.32 12.30
CA ILE A 566 -20.90 15.25 11.61
C ILE A 566 -20.33 16.27 12.61
N MET A 567 -21.16 16.84 13.49
CA MET A 567 -20.70 17.80 14.50
C MET A 567 -19.72 17.17 15.47
N ALA A 568 -19.96 15.93 15.90
CA ALA A 568 -19.03 15.18 16.72
C ALA A 568 -17.71 14.94 16.00
N ALA A 569 -17.74 14.65 14.70
CA ALA A 569 -16.54 14.47 13.88
C ALA A 569 -15.74 15.77 13.73
N VAL A 570 -16.40 16.91 13.60
CA VAL A 570 -15.75 18.23 13.58
C VAL A 570 -15.13 18.55 14.95
N GLY A 571 -15.86 18.33 16.04
CA GLY A 571 -15.36 18.59 17.39
C GLY A 571 -14.18 17.73 17.81
N HIS A 572 -14.13 16.49 17.32
CA HIS A 572 -13.03 15.56 17.51
C HIS A 572 -11.83 15.85 16.58
N GLY A 573 -12.04 16.61 15.48
CA GLY A 573 -11.00 16.94 14.50
C GLY A 573 -10.87 15.95 13.33
N ALA A 574 -11.78 14.98 13.20
CA ALA A 574 -11.84 14.06 12.06
C ALA A 574 -12.29 14.75 10.76
N LEU A 575 -13.11 15.80 10.88
CA LEU A 575 -13.50 16.69 9.79
C LEU A 575 -13.16 18.13 10.16
N LYS A 576 -12.72 18.92 9.18
CA LYS A 576 -12.54 20.36 9.39
C LYS A 576 -13.86 21.07 9.16
N GLU A 577 -14.16 22.06 10.03
CA GLU A 577 -15.33 22.92 9.95
C GLU A 577 -15.53 23.55 8.56
N GLY A 578 -14.41 23.99 7.94
CA GLY A 578 -14.42 24.55 6.59
C GLY A 578 -14.87 23.59 5.49
N GLN A 579 -14.62 22.29 5.63
CA GLN A 579 -15.05 21.31 4.64
C GLN A 579 -16.58 21.18 4.62
N ILE A 580 -17.19 21.17 5.79
CA ILE A 580 -18.65 21.06 5.95
C ILE A 580 -19.32 22.33 5.48
N VAL A 581 -18.89 23.49 6.01
CA VAL A 581 -19.48 24.79 5.67
C VAL A 581 -19.38 25.09 4.18
N ASN A 582 -18.23 24.84 3.56
CA ASN A 582 -18.04 25.06 2.12
C ASN A 582 -18.94 24.12 1.29
N LYS A 583 -19.16 22.88 1.74
CA LYS A 583 -20.06 21.96 1.05
C LYS A 583 -21.51 22.40 1.12
N LEU A 584 -21.98 22.78 2.31
CA LEU A 584 -23.34 23.31 2.51
C LEU A 584 -23.56 24.58 1.69
N ASN A 585 -22.58 25.49 1.71
CA ASN A 585 -22.66 26.76 0.96
C ASN A 585 -22.62 26.52 -0.57
N GLU A 586 -21.87 25.55 -1.05
CA GLU A 586 -21.87 25.14 -2.47
C GLU A 586 -23.28 24.71 -2.92
N GLU A 587 -23.95 23.88 -2.11
CA GLU A 587 -25.31 23.41 -2.42
C GLU A 587 -26.35 24.55 -2.33
N TYR A 588 -26.20 25.44 -1.35
CA TYR A 588 -27.03 26.65 -1.22
C TYR A 588 -26.89 27.59 -2.43
N LEU A 589 -25.64 27.81 -2.91
CA LEU A 589 -25.40 28.65 -4.09
C LEU A 589 -25.94 28.04 -5.38
N LYS A 590 -25.96 26.71 -5.48
CA LYS A 590 -26.60 26.02 -6.63
C LYS A 590 -28.09 26.25 -6.70
N THR A 591 -28.79 26.26 -5.54
CA THR A 591 -30.22 26.54 -5.48
C THR A 591 -30.53 28.00 -5.77
N LYS A 592 -29.74 28.97 -5.31
CA LYS A 592 -29.88 30.37 -5.65
C LYS A 592 -29.67 30.65 -7.17
N LYS A 593 -28.77 29.87 -7.84
CA LYS A 593 -28.59 29.97 -9.29
C LYS A 593 -29.75 29.35 -10.09
N ALA A 594 -30.49 28.40 -9.51
CA ALA A 594 -31.66 27.77 -10.15
C ALA A 594 -32.95 28.60 -10.02
N GLU A 595 -33.01 29.55 -9.06
CA GLU A 595 -34.15 30.45 -8.86
C GLU A 595 -34.11 31.70 -9.74
N VAL A 596 -33.06 31.93 -10.50
CA VAL A 596 -33.01 32.96 -11.56
C VAL A 596 -33.73 32.41 -12.78
N THR A 597 -35.03 32.55 -12.79
CA THR A 597 -35.90 32.13 -13.89
C THR A 597 -35.64 32.94 -15.18
N ASP A 598 -35.87 32.29 -16.32
CA ASP A 598 -35.71 32.82 -17.70
C ASP A 598 -36.30 34.22 -17.95
N LYS A 599 -37.21 34.68 -17.08
CA LYS A 599 -37.83 36.02 -17.15
C LYS A 599 -36.86 37.14 -16.76
N GLN A 600 -35.95 36.90 -15.80
CA GLN A 600 -34.94 37.90 -15.38
C GLN A 600 -33.76 37.99 -16.33
N VAL A 601 -33.47 36.93 -17.08
CA VAL A 601 -32.45 36.95 -18.15
C VAL A 601 -32.92 37.77 -19.36
N LEU A 602 -34.23 37.71 -19.69
CA LEU A 602 -34.80 38.51 -20.77
C LEU A 602 -34.91 40.00 -20.39
N ASP A 603 -35.24 40.33 -19.15
CA ASP A 603 -35.31 41.73 -18.68
C ASP A 603 -33.89 42.35 -18.57
N THR A 604 -32.84 41.54 -18.33
CA THR A 604 -31.46 42.02 -18.26
C THR A 604 -30.86 42.24 -19.66
N ILE A 605 -31.28 41.49 -20.69
CA ILE A 605 -30.85 41.66 -22.07
C ILE A 605 -31.44 42.90 -22.69
N VAL A 606 -32.68 43.26 -22.36
CA VAL A 606 -33.35 44.46 -22.87
C VAL A 606 -32.87 45.73 -22.15
N ALA A 607 -32.30 45.64 -20.97
CA ALA A 607 -31.77 46.79 -20.20
C ALA A 607 -30.29 47.10 -20.51
N SER A 608 -29.58 46.25 -21.27
CA SER A 608 -28.12 46.41 -21.56
C SER A 608 -27.81 47.14 -22.88
N GLU A 609 -28.82 47.58 -23.66
CA GLU A 609 -28.58 48.40 -24.86
C GLU A 609 -28.51 49.92 -24.62
N SER A 610 -28.56 50.37 -23.38
CA SER A 610 -28.39 51.81 -23.11
C SER A 610 -27.66 52.06 -21.80
N LYS A 611 -26.35 51.99 -21.84
CA LYS A 611 -25.39 52.82 -21.09
C LYS A 611 -23.99 52.24 -21.16
N GLU A 612 -23.26 52.55 -22.18
CA GLU A 612 -21.83 52.73 -22.10
C GLU A 612 -21.54 53.92 -21.20
N LYS A 613 -20.91 53.69 -20.07
CA LYS A 613 -19.86 54.52 -19.46
C LYS A 613 -19.34 53.87 -18.16
N ASP A 614 -18.09 53.52 -18.23
CA ASP A 614 -17.07 53.45 -17.16
C ASP A 614 -17.52 53.34 -15.70
N LYS A 615 -17.32 52.14 -15.16
CA LYS A 615 -16.73 51.95 -13.83
C LYS A 615 -16.06 50.57 -13.76
N GLU A 616 -14.72 50.58 -13.89
CA GLU A 616 -13.86 49.48 -13.56
C GLU A 616 -14.13 49.02 -12.10
N LYS A 617 -14.65 47.82 -11.93
CA LYS A 617 -14.68 47.14 -10.62
C LYS A 617 -13.41 46.34 -10.47
N LYS A 618 -12.55 46.78 -9.54
CA LYS A 618 -11.28 46.18 -9.14
C LYS A 618 -11.44 44.72 -8.75
N GLY A 619 -10.73 43.83 -9.44
CA GLY A 619 -10.55 42.43 -9.01
C GLY A 619 -9.70 42.36 -7.75
N LYS A 620 -10.07 41.55 -6.77
CA LYS A 620 -9.24 41.28 -5.57
C LYS A 620 -7.98 40.54 -5.99
N GLY A 621 -6.80 41.21 -5.97
CA GLY A 621 -5.52 40.57 -6.18
C GLY A 621 -4.49 41.35 -7.00
N GLY A 622 -4.76 42.61 -7.41
CA GLY A 622 -3.77 43.45 -8.09
C GLY A 622 -3.26 42.92 -9.44
N ILE A 623 -4.08 42.17 -10.18
CA ILE A 623 -3.76 41.63 -11.50
C ILE A 623 -4.86 41.95 -12.50
N VAL A 624 -4.46 42.43 -13.66
CA VAL A 624 -5.33 42.62 -14.81
C VAL A 624 -5.08 41.51 -15.84
N VAL A 625 -6.15 40.82 -16.21
CA VAL A 625 -6.11 39.77 -17.26
C VAL A 625 -6.80 40.33 -18.52
N LYS A 626 -6.08 40.40 -19.64
CA LYS A 626 -6.62 40.96 -20.87
C LYS A 626 -7.80 40.14 -21.39
N GLY A 627 -8.94 40.79 -21.55
CA GLY A 627 -10.12 40.23 -22.22
C GLY A 627 -11.10 39.44 -21.30
N ILE A 628 -10.89 39.40 -20.00
CA ILE A 628 -11.75 38.67 -19.06
C ILE A 628 -11.99 39.48 -17.80
N HIS A 629 -13.23 39.85 -17.57
CA HIS A 629 -13.68 40.57 -16.37
C HIS A 629 -14.42 39.60 -15.40
N ASP A 630 -14.24 39.78 -14.11
CA ASP A 630 -14.95 39.05 -13.03
C ASP A 630 -14.60 37.52 -12.87
N VAL A 631 -13.37 37.11 -13.09
CA VAL A 631 -12.94 35.73 -12.87
C VAL A 631 -12.04 35.62 -11.62
N ALA A 632 -12.25 34.57 -10.85
CA ALA A 632 -11.40 34.28 -9.69
C ALA A 632 -9.96 33.99 -10.12
N VAL A 633 -9.03 34.87 -9.72
CA VAL A 633 -7.60 34.77 -9.97
C VAL A 633 -6.92 34.12 -8.76
N ARG A 634 -6.00 33.19 -9.01
CA ARG A 634 -5.20 32.52 -7.97
C ARG A 634 -3.75 32.47 -8.35
N PHE A 635 -2.86 32.75 -7.39
CA PHE A 635 -1.43 32.54 -7.56
C PHE A 635 -1.06 31.07 -7.52
N SER A 636 -0.25 30.64 -8.48
CA SER A 636 0.23 29.28 -8.57
C SER A 636 1.25 28.98 -7.49
N LYS A 637 1.11 27.85 -6.78
CA LYS A 637 2.05 27.42 -5.75
C LYS A 637 3.35 26.84 -6.30
N CYS A 638 3.40 26.46 -7.57
CA CYS A 638 4.59 25.88 -8.18
C CYS A 638 5.71 26.92 -8.43
N CYS A 639 5.38 28.17 -8.67
CA CYS A 639 6.36 29.22 -8.98
C CYS A 639 6.23 30.48 -8.11
N ASN A 640 5.17 30.56 -7.28
CA ASN A 640 4.96 31.65 -6.31
C ASN A 640 5.27 33.03 -6.91
N PRO A 641 4.48 33.54 -7.90
CA PRO A 641 4.73 34.82 -8.54
C PRO A 641 4.59 35.97 -7.54
N VAL A 642 5.47 36.94 -7.61
CA VAL A 642 5.44 38.18 -6.81
C VAL A 642 5.34 39.41 -7.71
N PRO A 643 4.82 40.56 -7.22
CA PRO A 643 4.75 41.78 -8.01
C PRO A 643 6.11 42.16 -8.62
N GLY A 644 6.12 42.43 -9.93
CA GLY A 644 7.31 42.68 -10.72
C GLY A 644 7.86 41.48 -11.49
N ASP A 645 7.32 40.26 -11.27
CA ASP A 645 7.62 39.13 -12.13
C ASP A 645 6.82 39.22 -13.44
N GLU A 646 7.37 38.70 -14.54
CA GLU A 646 6.59 38.46 -15.75
C GLU A 646 5.64 37.30 -15.52
N ILE A 647 4.34 37.52 -15.75
CA ILE A 647 3.29 36.56 -15.42
C ILE A 647 2.43 36.20 -16.62
N VAL A 648 1.83 35.02 -16.54
CA VAL A 648 0.88 34.49 -17.52
C VAL A 648 -0.28 33.82 -16.78
N GLY A 649 -1.49 34.04 -17.27
CA GLY A 649 -2.69 33.39 -16.75
C GLY A 649 -2.94 32.05 -17.45
N PHE A 650 -3.27 31.01 -16.70
CA PHE A 650 -3.73 29.72 -17.22
C PHE A 650 -5.18 29.49 -16.83
N VAL A 651 -6.05 29.34 -17.81
CA VAL A 651 -7.48 29.08 -17.59
C VAL A 651 -7.70 27.65 -17.15
N THR A 652 -8.09 27.49 -15.89
CA THR A 652 -8.36 26.16 -15.31
C THR A 652 -9.81 25.74 -15.52
N ARG A 653 -10.06 24.45 -15.75
CA ARG A 653 -11.44 23.94 -15.88
C ARG A 653 -12.18 24.04 -14.54
N GLY A 654 -13.07 25.03 -14.41
CA GLY A 654 -13.95 25.20 -13.24
C GLY A 654 -13.35 25.83 -11.99
N ARG A 655 -12.09 26.36 -12.02
CA ARG A 655 -11.44 26.96 -10.85
C ARG A 655 -10.91 28.39 -11.07
N GLY A 656 -11.28 29.05 -12.16
CA GLY A 656 -10.79 30.37 -12.52
C GLY A 656 -9.41 30.35 -13.20
N ILE A 657 -8.67 31.46 -13.07
CA ILE A 657 -7.37 31.65 -13.71
C ILE A 657 -6.25 31.43 -12.69
N SER A 658 -5.30 30.58 -13.02
CA SER A 658 -4.08 30.38 -12.22
C SER A 658 -2.96 31.22 -12.81
N ILE A 659 -2.37 32.12 -12.02
CA ILE A 659 -1.27 32.98 -12.44
C ILE A 659 0.05 32.29 -12.15
N HIS A 660 0.85 32.17 -13.20
CA HIS A 660 2.20 31.61 -13.16
C HIS A 660 3.22 32.65 -13.63
N ARG A 661 4.47 32.45 -13.24
CA ARG A 661 5.59 33.14 -13.88
C ARG A 661 5.80 32.58 -15.28
N THR A 662 6.26 33.40 -16.20
CA THR A 662 6.55 32.99 -17.60
C THR A 662 7.68 31.94 -17.68
N ASP A 663 8.63 31.96 -16.73
CA ASP A 663 9.74 31.01 -16.61
C ASP A 663 9.40 29.73 -15.81
N CYS A 664 8.14 29.52 -15.43
CA CYS A 664 7.72 28.33 -14.70
C CYS A 664 7.83 27.07 -15.57
N ILE A 665 8.49 26.03 -15.05
CA ILE A 665 8.71 24.77 -15.77
C ILE A 665 7.38 24.11 -16.21
N ASN A 666 6.31 24.28 -15.42
CA ASN A 666 4.97 23.79 -15.78
C ASN A 666 4.36 24.53 -16.96
N ILE A 667 4.70 25.82 -17.14
CA ILE A 667 4.25 26.61 -18.30
C ILE A 667 5.10 26.30 -19.54
N LEU A 668 6.42 26.19 -19.36
CA LEU A 668 7.35 25.91 -20.48
C LEU A 668 7.09 24.52 -21.09
N ASN A 669 6.72 23.54 -20.28
CA ASN A 669 6.48 22.16 -20.71
C ASN A 669 5.01 21.86 -21.10
N PHE A 670 4.15 22.88 -21.25
CA PHE A 670 2.78 22.66 -21.69
C PHE A 670 2.69 22.06 -23.08
N PRO A 671 1.86 21.00 -23.28
CA PRO A 671 1.55 20.47 -24.61
C PRO A 671 0.96 21.57 -25.51
N ALA A 672 1.23 21.48 -26.81
CA ALA A 672 0.72 22.44 -27.78
C ALA A 672 -0.83 22.60 -27.72
N THR A 673 -1.55 21.54 -27.37
CA THR A 673 -3.01 21.51 -27.19
C THR A 673 -3.51 22.32 -25.99
N GLU A 674 -2.71 22.54 -24.99
CA GLU A 674 -3.06 23.29 -23.77
C GLU A 674 -2.61 24.76 -23.83
N ARG A 675 -1.72 25.13 -24.78
CA ARG A 675 -1.23 26.51 -24.96
C ARG A 675 -2.35 27.52 -25.34
N ALA A 676 -3.41 27.06 -25.98
CA ALA A 676 -4.59 27.89 -26.26
C ALA A 676 -5.33 28.37 -24.98
N ARG A 677 -5.01 27.85 -23.82
CA ARG A 677 -5.58 28.23 -22.51
C ARG A 677 -4.71 29.24 -21.75
N LEU A 678 -3.56 29.61 -22.30
CA LEU A 678 -2.70 30.66 -21.76
C LEU A 678 -3.26 32.03 -22.21
N ILE A 679 -3.34 32.96 -21.27
CA ILE A 679 -3.83 34.32 -21.48
C ILE A 679 -2.81 35.32 -20.86
N GLU A 680 -2.73 36.50 -21.52
CA GLU A 680 -1.87 37.56 -21.00
C GLU A 680 -2.39 38.11 -19.70
N ALA A 681 -1.49 38.21 -18.72
CA ALA A 681 -1.77 38.77 -17.40
C ALA A 681 -0.67 39.77 -17.01
N GLU A 682 -1.05 40.89 -16.42
CA GLU A 682 -0.15 41.94 -16.00
C GLU A 682 -0.46 42.36 -14.54
N TRP A 683 0.58 42.79 -13.82
CA TRP A 683 0.37 43.38 -12.51
C TRP A 683 -0.24 44.76 -12.64
N GLU A 684 -1.29 45.03 -11.85
CA GLU A 684 -1.85 46.37 -11.71
C GLU A 684 -0.83 47.24 -10.92
N GLN A 685 -0.53 48.45 -11.42
CA GLN A 685 0.40 49.34 -10.71
C GLN A 685 -0.17 49.72 -9.34
N PRO A 686 0.51 49.54 -8.23
CA PRO A 686 -0.04 49.78 -6.91
C PRO A 686 0.03 51.26 -6.54
N GLU A 687 -1.12 51.87 -6.31
CA GLU A 687 -1.23 52.99 -5.39
C GLU A 687 -1.36 52.41 -3.96
N ASN A 688 -0.28 52.35 -3.19
CA ASN A 688 -0.22 51.89 -1.78
C ASN A 688 -0.60 50.41 -1.53
N ASN A 689 0.31 49.48 -1.73
CA ASN A 689 0.06 48.07 -1.40
C ASN A 689 0.81 47.63 -0.14
N SER A 690 0.07 47.33 0.92
CA SER A 690 0.56 46.66 2.14
C SER A 690 0.41 45.11 2.02
N GLU A 691 0.10 44.59 0.84
CA GLU A 691 -0.06 43.15 0.63
C GLU A 691 1.30 42.45 0.54
N LYS A 692 1.45 41.34 1.25
CA LYS A 692 2.65 40.52 1.28
C LYS A 692 2.43 39.22 0.50
N TYR A 693 3.42 38.82 -0.29
CA TYR A 693 3.40 37.69 -1.21
C TYR A 693 4.38 36.59 -0.76
N SER A 694 4.01 35.34 -0.94
CA SER A 694 4.87 34.21 -0.58
C SER A 694 5.91 33.96 -1.65
N ALA A 695 7.19 33.86 -1.25
CA ALA A 695 8.29 33.48 -2.12
C ALA A 695 9.02 32.26 -1.57
N GLU A 696 9.61 31.46 -2.45
CA GLU A 696 10.37 30.27 -2.09
C GLU A 696 11.69 30.24 -2.87
N ILE A 697 12.79 29.95 -2.16
CA ILE A 697 14.13 29.84 -2.75
C ILE A 697 14.85 28.58 -2.27
N ASN A 698 15.73 28.05 -3.12
CA ASN A 698 16.69 27.02 -2.80
C ASN A 698 18.08 27.62 -2.72
N ILE A 699 18.74 27.49 -1.58
CA ILE A 699 20.12 27.95 -1.35
C ILE A 699 21.03 26.74 -1.41
N TYR A 700 21.99 26.73 -2.28
CA TYR A 700 23.05 25.74 -2.38
C TYR A 700 24.30 26.28 -1.72
N ALA A 701 24.85 25.55 -0.76
CA ALA A 701 25.99 25.99 0.00
C ALA A 701 26.90 24.85 0.46
N GLY A 702 28.19 25.14 0.67
CA GLY A 702 29.09 24.25 1.39
C GLY A 702 28.64 24.13 2.86
N ASN A 703 28.45 22.90 3.36
CA ASN A 703 28.00 22.70 4.73
C ASN A 703 29.12 23.12 5.72
N ARG A 704 28.84 24.11 6.57
CA ARG A 704 29.69 24.57 7.64
C ARG A 704 28.91 24.87 8.92
N LYS A 705 29.60 24.84 10.04
CA LYS A 705 29.02 25.27 11.33
C LYS A 705 28.58 26.73 11.25
N GLY A 706 27.37 27.03 11.71
CA GLY A 706 26.83 28.39 11.74
C GLY A 706 26.12 28.84 10.46
N LEU A 707 26.16 28.10 9.33
CA LEU A 707 25.52 28.51 8.07
C LEU A 707 24.02 28.84 8.24
N ILE A 708 23.26 28.02 8.93
CA ILE A 708 21.83 28.25 9.17
C ILE A 708 21.60 29.47 10.05
N VAL A 709 22.50 29.71 11.02
CA VAL A 709 22.41 30.86 11.91
C VAL A 709 22.66 32.16 11.13
N ASP A 710 23.65 32.19 10.24
CA ASP A 710 23.95 33.35 9.41
C ASP A 710 22.80 33.68 8.47
N ILE A 711 22.19 32.65 7.84
CA ILE A 711 20.99 32.81 7.01
C ILE A 711 19.83 33.36 7.84
N SER A 712 19.53 32.76 9.00
CA SER A 712 18.42 33.19 9.86
C SER A 712 18.59 34.62 10.38
N ARG A 713 19.84 35.03 10.72
CA ARG A 713 20.15 36.38 11.16
C ARG A 713 19.80 37.40 10.08
N LEU A 714 20.15 37.12 8.82
CA LEU A 714 19.87 38.01 7.70
C LEU A 714 18.34 38.23 7.51
N PHE A 715 17.53 37.23 7.67
CA PHE A 715 16.06 37.36 7.62
C PHE A 715 15.54 38.19 8.79
N THR A 716 16.09 38.01 9.98
CA THR A 716 15.73 38.78 11.17
C THR A 716 16.12 40.29 10.98
N GLU A 717 17.31 40.56 10.47
CA GLU A 717 17.79 41.93 10.20
C GLU A 717 16.98 42.62 9.08
N ALA A 718 16.51 41.83 8.10
CA ALA A 718 15.64 42.32 7.03
C ALA A 718 14.18 42.46 7.45
N ASN A 719 13.81 42.07 8.66
CA ASN A 719 12.43 42.03 9.18
C ASN A 719 11.45 41.25 8.25
N ILE A 720 11.93 40.12 7.74
CA ILE A 720 11.18 39.24 6.82
C ILE A 720 10.71 38.01 7.55
N ASP A 721 9.40 37.70 7.45
CA ASP A 721 8.78 36.54 8.06
C ASP A 721 9.13 35.26 7.29
N VAL A 722 9.85 34.33 7.92
CA VAL A 722 10.15 33.02 7.40
C VAL A 722 9.01 32.06 7.76
N ARG A 723 8.41 31.40 6.76
CA ARG A 723 7.32 30.44 6.95
C ARG A 723 7.81 29.04 7.24
N PHE A 724 8.88 28.64 6.54
CA PHE A 724 9.55 27.36 6.78
C PHE A 724 10.99 27.41 6.28
N MET A 725 11.82 26.54 6.87
CA MET A 725 13.20 26.32 6.47
C MET A 725 13.51 24.83 6.56
N ASN A 726 13.86 24.20 5.44
CA ASN A 726 14.26 22.80 5.36
C ASN A 726 15.70 22.70 4.85
N SER A 727 16.55 21.98 5.57
CA SER A 727 17.95 21.78 5.18
C SER A 727 18.25 20.31 4.96
N ARG A 728 18.98 20.00 3.88
CA ARG A 728 19.49 18.68 3.56
C ARG A 728 20.96 18.76 3.19
N VAL A 729 21.77 17.87 3.72
CA VAL A 729 23.20 17.78 3.39
C VAL A 729 23.44 16.48 2.62
N ASN A 730 24.12 16.57 1.49
CA ASN A 730 24.48 15.41 0.68
C ASN A 730 25.82 14.79 1.14
N LYS A 731 26.18 13.63 0.58
CA LYS A 731 27.44 12.90 0.89
C LYS A 731 28.71 13.69 0.53
N LYS A 732 28.61 14.77 -0.25
CA LYS A 732 29.72 15.63 -0.66
C LYS A 732 29.81 16.90 0.20
N SER A 733 29.20 16.91 1.38
CA SER A 733 29.15 18.06 2.29
C SER A 733 28.56 19.34 1.67
N MET A 734 27.69 19.22 0.67
CA MET A 734 26.90 20.32 0.14
C MET A 734 25.54 20.35 0.81
N ALA A 735 25.15 21.49 1.32
CA ALA A 735 23.85 21.76 1.91
C ALA A 735 22.91 22.37 0.85
N THR A 736 21.69 21.84 0.77
CA THR A 736 20.57 22.46 0.04
C THR A 736 19.57 22.92 1.08
N ILE A 737 19.29 24.21 1.13
CA ILE A 737 18.38 24.83 2.09
C ILE A 737 17.20 25.41 1.31
N ASN A 738 16.03 24.80 1.49
CA ASN A 738 14.77 25.28 0.94
C ASN A 738 14.09 26.21 1.95
N LEU A 739 13.77 27.42 1.54
CA LEU A 739 13.30 28.51 2.36
C LEU A 739 12.05 29.15 1.78
N GLY A 740 10.96 29.16 2.56
CA GLY A 740 9.74 29.88 2.25
C GLY A 740 9.54 31.08 3.17
N PHE A 741 9.28 32.26 2.59
CA PHE A 741 9.14 33.53 3.32
C PHE A 741 8.20 34.50 2.60
N VAL A 742 7.99 35.68 3.16
CA VAL A 742 7.02 36.65 2.65
C VAL A 742 7.67 37.95 2.27
N VAL A 743 7.40 38.45 1.05
CA VAL A 743 7.96 39.71 0.51
C VAL A 743 6.88 40.60 -0.12
N SER A 744 7.15 41.88 -0.26
CA SER A 744 6.25 42.83 -0.92
C SER A 744 6.38 42.82 -2.44
N GLY A 745 7.48 42.32 -3.01
CA GLY A 745 7.70 42.23 -4.44
C GLY A 745 9.08 41.78 -4.86
N LYS A 746 9.35 41.79 -6.17
CA LYS A 746 10.58 41.32 -6.80
C LYS A 746 11.83 42.11 -6.37
N GLU A 747 11.70 43.39 -6.12
CA GLU A 747 12.83 44.21 -5.70
C GLU A 747 13.33 43.83 -4.29
N GLU A 748 12.43 43.62 -3.34
CA GLU A 748 12.77 43.19 -1.99
C GLU A 748 13.38 41.79 -2.03
N LEU A 749 12.82 40.89 -2.81
CA LEU A 749 13.33 39.54 -3.03
C LEU A 749 14.75 39.57 -3.61
N ASN A 750 15.03 40.39 -4.63
CA ASN A 750 16.34 40.47 -5.23
C ASN A 750 17.39 41.04 -4.25
N ARG A 751 17.03 42.07 -3.47
CA ARG A 751 17.90 42.60 -2.43
C ARG A 751 18.25 41.54 -1.37
N LEU A 752 17.31 40.70 -1.03
CA LEU A 752 17.52 39.59 -0.09
C LEU A 752 18.45 38.54 -0.70
N ILE A 753 18.20 38.10 -1.96
CA ILE A 753 19.05 37.15 -2.68
C ILE A 753 20.50 37.67 -2.77
N ASP A 754 20.69 38.95 -3.08
CA ASP A 754 22.03 39.54 -3.16
C ASP A 754 22.76 39.58 -1.82
N LYS A 755 22.05 39.76 -0.71
CA LYS A 755 22.61 39.64 0.64
C LYS A 755 22.93 38.18 0.99
N LEU A 756 22.08 37.24 0.66
CA LEU A 756 22.30 35.80 0.90
C LEU A 756 23.50 35.26 0.11
N ARG A 757 23.74 35.76 -1.12
CA ARG A 757 24.92 35.40 -1.93
C ARG A 757 26.24 35.82 -1.31
N LYS A 758 26.23 36.82 -0.41
CA LYS A 758 27.43 37.31 0.30
C LYS A 758 27.76 36.46 1.52
N ILE A 759 26.90 35.54 1.92
CA ILE A 759 27.19 34.63 3.05
C ILE A 759 28.27 33.64 2.62
N ASP A 760 29.31 33.52 3.42
CA ASP A 760 30.40 32.60 3.16
C ASP A 760 29.90 31.16 3.05
N GLY A 761 30.32 30.46 2.00
CA GLY A 761 29.91 29.10 1.71
C GLY A 761 28.66 28.97 0.79
N VAL A 762 27.91 30.04 0.53
CA VAL A 762 26.79 29.99 -0.44
C VAL A 762 27.35 29.96 -1.87
N THR A 763 26.98 28.94 -2.63
CA THR A 763 27.46 28.74 -4.00
C THR A 763 26.47 29.23 -5.04
N ASP A 764 25.16 29.01 -4.80
CA ASP A 764 24.11 29.46 -5.70
C ASP A 764 22.76 29.58 -4.98
N ILE A 765 21.88 30.41 -5.54
CA ILE A 765 20.51 30.60 -5.03
C ILE A 765 19.55 30.62 -6.22
N GLU A 766 18.57 29.74 -6.19
CA GLU A 766 17.54 29.62 -7.20
C GLU A 766 16.15 29.86 -6.60
N ARG A 767 15.26 30.48 -7.36
CA ARG A 767 13.83 30.52 -7.02
C ARG A 767 13.19 29.17 -7.35
N ALA A 768 12.28 28.72 -6.49
CA ALA A 768 11.52 27.52 -6.77
C ALA A 768 10.74 27.67 -8.09
N THR A 769 10.97 26.75 -9.01
CA THR A 769 10.36 26.76 -10.37
C THR A 769 9.32 25.66 -10.60
N GLY A 770 8.89 24.98 -9.53
CA GLY A 770 7.83 23.95 -9.56
C GLY A 770 8.33 22.53 -9.55
#